data_740a9f59d9d1aa6c5ca000e03e6336c1
#
_entry.id   740a9f59d9d1aa6c5ca000e03e6336c1
#
_cell.length_a   1.000
_cell.length_b   1.000
_cell.length_c   1.000
_cell.angle_alpha   90.00
_cell.angle_beta   90.00
_cell.angle_gamma   90.00
#
_symmetry.space_group_name_H-M   'P 1'
#
loop_
_entity.id
_entity.type
_entity.pdbx_description
1 polymer ?
#
loop_
_entity_poly.entity_id
_entity_poly.type
_entity_poly.pdbx_seq_one_letter_code
_entity_poly.pdbx_strand_id
1 'polypeptide(L)'
;MTYTYNEAFEASKKYFEGDELAARVWATKYALKDSQGNYFELTPDDMHRRIAREIARIERKYKNPMDEQLLFDLMNHFRYLVPQGSPMAGIGNNLQVGSLSNCFVIGLKGEPDSYGGIIKIDEEQVQLMKRRGGVGHDLSHLRPKGAEVKNSALTSTGLVPFMERYSNSTREVAQDGRRGALMLTVSVKHPDSEAFVDAKMTEGKITGANVSLKIDDAFMQAAIEGKEYTQQYPIHAEKPKYTQKIDATTFWNKIIHNAWQSAEPGVLFWDTIIRESLPDCYADLGFKTVSTNPCGEIPLCPYDSCRLLAINLYSYVENPFTPNAKFNFSKFKEHVMYAQRMMDDIIDLEMEKIETIIAKIEADPETDEVKATELNLWKKIKDKTSQGRRTGVGTTAEGDMIAAMGLTYGTEEATKFSVEVHKTLALAAYRSSVMLASERGAFPVFDYKREVNNPFMNRLKEADSELYDLMVKYGRRNIACLTIAPTGTTSILTQTTSGIEPVFLPVYKRRRKVNANDKEVRVDFVDESGDAFEEYVVYHPKFITWMNINGIEVKDNYTQEQIDEIVAKSPYYKATSNDVDWLNKVKMQGAVQKWVDHSISVTINLPNDVSEDMVNKLYVEAWKSGCKGCTVYRDGSRSGVLISLKNEKKKTTENAAPSPADENGFVTHKRPIELDADVVRFQNNKEKWIAFIGLIDGKPYEIFTGIADDDEGIFCPKSVSKGKIIKVIDENGQKRYDFQFVNKRGFKTTIEGLSEKFNPEFWNYAKLISGVLRYRMPIAQVLKLVGSLELDNQSINTWKVGVERALKKYLPNGEKASGQTCPNCGQESLVYQEGCLICTNCGTSRCG
;
A
#
# COMPACT_ATOMS: atom_id res chain seq x y z
N MET A 1 -5.81 2.21 -35.89
CA MET A 1 -5.40 3.60 -35.71
C MET A 1 -4.71 3.62 -34.35
N THR A 2 -3.58 4.30 -34.22
CA THR A 2 -2.83 4.42 -32.96
C THR A 2 -2.83 5.88 -32.51
N TYR A 3 -2.80 6.08 -31.23
CA TYR A 3 -2.82 7.39 -30.57
C TYR A 3 -1.60 7.56 -29.68
N THR A 4 -1.25 8.81 -29.38
CA THR A 4 -0.25 9.16 -28.36
C THR A 4 -0.91 9.18 -26.97
N TYR A 5 -0.08 9.16 -25.92
CA TYR A 5 -0.57 9.36 -24.55
C TYR A 5 -1.39 10.66 -24.41
N ASN A 6 -0.91 11.76 -24.98
CA ASN A 6 -1.59 13.05 -24.85
C ASN A 6 -2.97 13.05 -25.51
N GLU A 7 -3.11 12.43 -26.69
CA GLU A 7 -4.40 12.32 -27.37
C GLU A 7 -5.39 11.48 -26.53
N ALA A 8 -4.95 10.34 -26.00
CA ALA A 8 -5.78 9.49 -25.15
C ALA A 8 -6.12 10.19 -23.82
N PHE A 9 -5.18 10.90 -23.22
CA PHE A 9 -5.38 11.64 -21.97
C PHE A 9 -6.41 12.79 -22.16
N GLU A 10 -6.25 13.63 -23.18
CA GLU A 10 -7.15 14.75 -23.42
C GLU A 10 -8.57 14.28 -23.80
N ALA A 11 -8.69 13.22 -24.60
CA ALA A 11 -9.99 12.61 -24.91
C ALA A 11 -10.65 12.03 -23.66
N SER A 12 -9.89 11.35 -22.81
CA SER A 12 -10.37 10.79 -21.55
C SER A 12 -10.74 11.87 -20.54
N LYS A 13 -10.01 12.98 -20.50
CA LYS A 13 -10.35 14.13 -19.65
C LYS A 13 -11.73 14.67 -19.99
N LYS A 14 -12.06 14.76 -21.28
CA LYS A 14 -13.42 15.13 -21.72
C LYS A 14 -14.46 14.08 -21.32
N TYR A 15 -14.13 12.82 -21.45
CA TYR A 15 -14.99 11.70 -21.04
C TYR A 15 -15.36 11.75 -19.55
N PHE A 16 -14.41 12.11 -18.69
CA PHE A 16 -14.58 12.28 -17.26
C PHE A 16 -14.96 13.71 -16.83
N GLU A 17 -15.52 14.51 -17.73
CA GLU A 17 -16.02 15.87 -17.44
C GLU A 17 -14.97 16.79 -16.79
N GLY A 18 -13.71 16.62 -17.17
CA GLY A 18 -12.58 17.41 -16.68
C GLY A 18 -11.78 16.78 -15.53
N ASP A 19 -12.16 15.62 -15.04
CA ASP A 19 -11.41 14.91 -13.99
C ASP A 19 -10.10 14.34 -14.55
N GLU A 20 -9.00 15.09 -14.35
CA GLU A 20 -7.66 14.71 -14.80
C GLU A 20 -7.13 13.47 -14.09
N LEU A 21 -7.54 13.24 -12.83
CA LEU A 21 -7.09 12.07 -12.08
C LEU A 21 -7.66 10.79 -12.66
N ALA A 22 -8.96 10.77 -12.93
CA ALA A 22 -9.64 9.66 -13.58
C ALA A 22 -9.06 9.37 -14.96
N ALA A 23 -8.89 10.43 -15.79
CA ALA A 23 -8.28 10.32 -17.11
C ALA A 23 -6.87 9.73 -17.06
N ARG A 24 -6.03 10.22 -16.17
CA ARG A 24 -4.65 9.73 -15.98
C ARG A 24 -4.63 8.28 -15.52
N VAL A 25 -5.46 7.92 -14.55
CA VAL A 25 -5.55 6.55 -14.04
C VAL A 25 -5.97 5.59 -15.14
N TRP A 26 -6.96 5.94 -15.94
CA TRP A 26 -7.38 5.10 -17.06
C TRP A 26 -6.28 4.98 -18.10
N ALA A 27 -5.73 6.09 -18.59
CA ALA A 27 -4.71 6.08 -19.65
C ALA A 27 -3.44 5.33 -19.25
N THR A 28 -2.98 5.46 -18.01
CA THR A 28 -1.75 4.81 -17.57
C THR A 28 -1.90 3.35 -17.19
N LYS A 29 -3.08 2.92 -16.70
CA LYS A 29 -3.25 1.59 -16.09
C LYS A 29 -4.12 0.62 -16.91
N TYR A 30 -5.05 1.13 -17.72
CA TYR A 30 -6.11 0.29 -18.31
C TYR A 30 -6.23 0.40 -19.81
N ALA A 31 -5.88 1.53 -20.42
CA ALA A 31 -5.89 1.71 -21.85
C ALA A 31 -4.96 0.72 -22.55
N LEU A 32 -5.43 0.15 -23.66
CA LEU A 32 -4.65 -0.77 -24.46
C LEU A 32 -3.50 -0.05 -25.15
N LYS A 33 -2.27 -0.47 -24.84
CA LYS A 33 -1.03 0.12 -25.36
C LYS A 33 0.05 -0.93 -25.60
N ASP A 34 0.98 -0.65 -26.50
CA ASP A 34 2.15 -1.49 -26.71
C ASP A 34 3.37 -1.03 -25.89
N SER A 35 4.48 -1.77 -26.00
CA SER A 35 5.74 -1.44 -25.30
C SER A 35 6.46 -0.20 -25.88
N GLN A 36 6.01 0.30 -27.02
CA GLN A 36 6.54 1.48 -27.68
C GLN A 36 5.80 2.76 -27.29
N GLY A 37 4.71 2.62 -26.50
CA GLY A 37 3.89 3.74 -26.05
C GLY A 37 2.80 4.16 -27.02
N ASN A 38 2.47 3.33 -28.01
CA ASN A 38 1.32 3.56 -28.89
C ASN A 38 0.04 3.09 -28.19
N TYR A 39 -0.96 3.95 -28.16
CA TYR A 39 -2.29 3.65 -27.62
C TYR A 39 -3.23 3.18 -28.73
N PHE A 40 -4.02 2.15 -28.45
CA PHE A 40 -5.01 1.58 -29.37
C PHE A 40 -6.43 1.93 -28.97
N GLU A 41 -6.59 2.63 -27.87
CA GLU A 41 -7.86 3.12 -27.33
C GLU A 41 -7.73 4.60 -27.04
N LEU A 42 -8.74 5.37 -27.42
CA LEU A 42 -8.78 6.83 -27.24
C LEU A 42 -9.50 7.23 -25.96
N THR A 43 -10.57 6.49 -25.62
CA THR A 43 -11.41 6.72 -24.43
C THR A 43 -11.76 5.41 -23.74
N PRO A 44 -12.28 5.48 -22.49
CA PRO A 44 -12.82 4.29 -21.80
C PRO A 44 -13.91 3.53 -22.58
N ASP A 45 -14.66 4.19 -23.48
CA ASP A 45 -15.64 3.52 -24.31
C ASP A 45 -15.03 2.46 -25.23
N ASP A 46 -13.86 2.73 -25.80
CA ASP A 46 -13.14 1.76 -26.64
C ASP A 46 -12.77 0.52 -25.80
N MET A 47 -12.33 0.72 -24.56
CA MET A 47 -12.06 -0.37 -23.62
C MET A 47 -13.34 -1.15 -23.29
N HIS A 48 -14.44 -0.49 -22.98
CA HIS A 48 -15.70 -1.15 -22.68
C HIS A 48 -16.22 -1.97 -23.87
N ARG A 49 -16.05 -1.47 -25.10
CA ARG A 49 -16.40 -2.20 -26.32
C ARG A 49 -15.50 -3.42 -26.53
N ARG A 50 -14.21 -3.30 -26.25
CA ARG A 50 -13.26 -4.44 -26.28
C ARG A 50 -13.70 -5.54 -25.31
N ILE A 51 -14.02 -5.18 -24.07
CA ILE A 51 -14.46 -6.13 -23.04
C ILE A 51 -15.81 -6.75 -23.42
N ALA A 52 -16.78 -5.95 -23.84
CA ALA A 52 -18.12 -6.42 -24.24
C ALA A 52 -18.06 -7.41 -25.39
N ARG A 53 -17.20 -7.16 -26.38
CA ARG A 53 -17.00 -8.05 -27.55
C ARG A 53 -16.48 -9.42 -27.13
N GLU A 54 -15.49 -9.44 -26.24
CA GLU A 54 -14.88 -10.70 -25.80
C GLU A 54 -15.84 -11.51 -24.90
N ILE A 55 -16.57 -10.87 -24.01
CA ILE A 55 -17.60 -11.55 -23.22
C ILE A 55 -18.72 -12.08 -24.13
N ALA A 56 -19.21 -11.27 -25.06
CA ALA A 56 -20.21 -11.71 -26.03
C ALA A 56 -19.72 -12.89 -26.91
N ARG A 57 -18.42 -12.93 -27.21
CA ARG A 57 -17.81 -14.08 -27.91
C ARG A 57 -17.91 -15.37 -27.09
N ILE A 58 -17.68 -15.30 -25.77
CA ILE A 58 -17.86 -16.45 -24.86
C ILE A 58 -19.34 -16.83 -24.74
N GLU A 59 -20.22 -15.86 -24.56
CA GLU A 59 -21.67 -16.07 -24.44
C GLU A 59 -22.26 -16.86 -25.62
N ARG A 60 -21.77 -16.65 -26.85
CA ARG A 60 -22.19 -17.40 -28.03
C ARG A 60 -21.94 -18.91 -27.98
N LYS A 61 -21.12 -19.38 -27.05
CA LYS A 61 -20.91 -20.82 -26.78
C LYS A 61 -22.08 -21.44 -26.00
N TYR A 62 -22.95 -20.64 -25.42
CA TYR A 62 -24.00 -21.04 -24.52
C TYR A 62 -25.39 -20.67 -25.04
N LYS A 63 -26.43 -21.18 -24.36
CA LYS A 63 -27.82 -20.86 -24.66
C LYS A 63 -28.17 -19.46 -24.19
N ASN A 64 -29.05 -18.77 -24.90
CA ASN A 64 -29.55 -17.43 -24.54
C ASN A 64 -28.41 -16.43 -24.27
N PRO A 65 -27.51 -16.20 -25.21
CA PRO A 65 -26.36 -15.36 -25.01
C PRO A 65 -26.75 -13.90 -24.77
N MET A 66 -26.06 -13.23 -23.88
CA MET A 66 -26.08 -11.75 -23.78
C MET A 66 -25.43 -11.17 -25.03
N ASP A 67 -26.02 -10.12 -25.61
CA ASP A 67 -25.43 -9.44 -26.75
C ASP A 67 -24.38 -8.41 -26.35
N GLU A 68 -23.57 -8.01 -27.33
CA GLU A 68 -22.46 -7.06 -27.10
C GLU A 68 -22.95 -5.68 -26.65
N GLN A 69 -24.12 -5.23 -27.14
CA GLN A 69 -24.65 -3.91 -26.80
C GLN A 69 -25.14 -3.87 -25.35
N LEU A 70 -25.86 -4.90 -24.89
CA LEU A 70 -26.25 -5.02 -23.47
C LEU A 70 -25.02 -5.00 -22.55
N LEU A 71 -23.99 -5.77 -22.89
CA LEU A 71 -22.75 -5.81 -22.11
C LEU A 71 -22.06 -4.44 -22.06
N PHE A 72 -22.01 -3.73 -23.19
CA PHE A 72 -21.48 -2.38 -23.26
C PHE A 72 -22.29 -1.41 -22.39
N ASP A 73 -23.62 -1.44 -22.47
CA ASP A 73 -24.52 -0.55 -21.71
C ASP A 73 -24.42 -0.78 -20.20
N LEU A 74 -24.15 -2.01 -19.77
CA LEU A 74 -23.92 -2.35 -18.37
C LEU A 74 -22.61 -1.74 -17.82
N MET A 75 -21.59 -1.57 -18.67
CA MET A 75 -20.26 -1.09 -18.26
C MET A 75 -20.03 0.40 -18.59
N ASN A 76 -20.68 0.91 -19.62
CA ASN A 76 -20.46 2.24 -20.18
C ASN A 76 -20.48 3.34 -19.09
N HIS A 77 -19.56 4.28 -19.18
CA HIS A 77 -19.31 5.33 -18.19
C HIS A 77 -19.06 4.80 -16.76
N PHE A 78 -18.60 3.54 -16.60
CA PHE A 78 -18.45 2.89 -15.29
C PHE A 78 -19.73 2.93 -14.45
N ARG A 79 -20.88 2.94 -15.13
CA ARG A 79 -22.15 3.27 -14.50
C ARG A 79 -22.66 2.17 -13.58
N TYR A 80 -22.68 0.91 -14.03
CA TYR A 80 -23.29 -0.19 -13.28
C TYR A 80 -22.30 -1.28 -12.89
N LEU A 81 -21.71 -1.95 -13.87
CA LEU A 81 -20.81 -3.09 -13.69
C LEU A 81 -19.39 -2.71 -14.11
N VAL A 82 -18.44 -2.89 -13.22
CA VAL A 82 -17.05 -2.46 -13.44
C VAL A 82 -16.12 -3.63 -13.19
N PRO A 83 -15.64 -4.33 -14.24
CA PRO A 83 -14.55 -5.27 -14.09
C PRO A 83 -13.32 -4.58 -13.48
N GLN A 84 -12.62 -5.24 -12.55
CA GLN A 84 -11.55 -4.59 -11.80
C GLN A 84 -10.18 -5.11 -12.19
N GLY A 85 -9.20 -4.22 -12.18
CA GLY A 85 -7.79 -4.58 -12.28
C GLY A 85 -7.44 -5.41 -13.51
N SER A 86 -7.12 -6.69 -13.32
CA SER A 86 -6.67 -7.58 -14.39
C SER A 86 -7.73 -7.88 -15.44
N PRO A 87 -9.02 -8.12 -15.13
CA PRO A 87 -10.05 -8.21 -16.13
C PRO A 87 -10.16 -6.96 -17.01
N MET A 88 -10.18 -5.77 -16.42
CA MET A 88 -10.30 -4.51 -17.16
C MET A 88 -9.13 -4.29 -18.14
N ALA A 89 -7.92 -4.56 -17.69
CA ALA A 89 -6.70 -4.37 -18.49
C ALA A 89 -6.44 -5.50 -19.49
N GLY A 90 -6.86 -6.74 -19.16
CA GLY A 90 -6.41 -7.95 -19.84
C GLY A 90 -7.40 -8.57 -20.82
N ILE A 91 -8.71 -8.36 -20.62
CA ILE A 91 -9.71 -8.92 -21.54
C ILE A 91 -9.52 -8.32 -22.95
N GLY A 92 -9.32 -9.18 -23.96
CA GLY A 92 -9.05 -8.75 -25.33
C GLY A 92 -7.69 -8.10 -25.57
N ASN A 93 -6.82 -8.04 -24.56
CA ASN A 93 -5.45 -7.58 -24.71
C ASN A 93 -4.55 -8.73 -25.15
N ASN A 94 -4.08 -8.68 -26.39
CA ASN A 94 -3.15 -9.64 -26.97
C ASN A 94 -1.71 -9.11 -27.07
N LEU A 95 -1.44 -7.91 -26.57
CA LEU A 95 -0.11 -7.30 -26.54
C LEU A 95 0.70 -7.73 -25.31
N GLN A 96 0.02 -8.26 -24.30
CA GLN A 96 0.63 -8.75 -23.07
C GLN A 96 0.16 -10.18 -22.76
N VAL A 97 1.09 -11.05 -22.41
CA VAL A 97 0.78 -12.41 -21.95
C VAL A 97 0.61 -12.38 -20.44
N GLY A 98 -0.61 -12.23 -19.99
CA GLY A 98 -0.96 -12.07 -18.58
C GLY A 98 -2.28 -12.75 -18.23
N SER A 99 -2.52 -12.90 -16.92
CA SER A 99 -3.73 -13.49 -16.36
C SER A 99 -4.83 -12.42 -16.18
N LEU A 100 -6.08 -12.85 -16.21
CA LEU A 100 -7.24 -12.04 -15.83
C LEU A 100 -7.54 -12.13 -14.32
N SER A 101 -6.85 -13.01 -13.59
CA SER A 101 -7.00 -13.13 -12.14
C SER A 101 -6.27 -11.98 -11.43
N ASN A 102 -6.94 -11.40 -10.46
CA ASN A 102 -6.39 -10.31 -9.67
C ASN A 102 -5.45 -10.85 -8.57
N CYS A 103 -5.80 -12.01 -8.01
CA CYS A 103 -5.22 -12.52 -6.78
C CYS A 103 -5.09 -14.04 -6.81
N PHE A 104 -4.00 -14.52 -6.20
CA PHE A 104 -3.68 -15.93 -6.05
C PHE A 104 -3.21 -16.22 -4.63
N VAL A 105 -3.38 -17.46 -4.20
CA VAL A 105 -2.67 -18.01 -3.05
C VAL A 105 -1.87 -19.21 -3.54
N ILE A 106 -0.67 -19.39 -3.03
CA ILE A 106 0.21 -20.52 -3.32
C ILE A 106 0.58 -21.27 -2.06
N GLY A 107 0.96 -22.54 -2.21
CA GLY A 107 1.38 -23.39 -1.12
C GLY A 107 1.69 -24.79 -1.68
N LEU A 108 2.84 -25.32 -1.35
CA LEU A 108 3.26 -26.63 -1.83
C LEU A 108 2.51 -27.76 -1.11
N LYS A 109 2.20 -28.82 -1.82
CA LYS A 109 1.60 -30.02 -1.24
C LYS A 109 2.52 -30.61 -0.17
N GLY A 110 1.95 -30.95 0.98
CA GLY A 110 2.69 -31.48 2.12
C GLY A 110 3.43 -30.42 2.94
N GLU A 111 3.27 -29.13 2.60
CA GLU A 111 3.79 -27.99 3.35
C GLU A 111 5.27 -28.18 3.74
N PRO A 112 6.19 -28.34 2.74
CA PRO A 112 7.59 -28.67 3.01
C PRO A 112 8.30 -27.53 3.73
N ASP A 113 8.90 -27.86 4.87
CA ASP A 113 9.73 -26.98 5.69
C ASP A 113 11.22 -27.21 5.36
N SER A 114 11.61 -26.82 4.16
CA SER A 114 12.99 -26.96 3.65
C SER A 114 13.36 -25.79 2.77
N TYR A 115 14.66 -25.54 2.59
CA TYR A 115 15.14 -24.54 1.63
C TYR A 115 14.60 -24.80 0.21
N GLY A 116 14.49 -26.07 -0.20
CA GLY A 116 13.89 -26.42 -1.49
C GLY A 116 12.45 -25.93 -1.58
N GLY A 117 11.63 -26.14 -0.55
CA GLY A 117 10.26 -25.65 -0.48
C GLY A 117 10.17 -24.12 -0.42
N ILE A 118 10.99 -23.47 0.40
CA ILE A 118 11.02 -22.01 0.55
C ILE A 118 11.39 -21.33 -0.75
N ILE A 119 12.45 -21.78 -1.43
CA ILE A 119 12.91 -21.22 -2.71
C ILE A 119 11.88 -21.48 -3.82
N LYS A 120 11.22 -22.65 -3.80
CA LYS A 120 10.17 -22.98 -4.77
C LYS A 120 8.97 -22.03 -4.64
N ILE A 121 8.55 -21.68 -3.44
CA ILE A 121 7.48 -20.69 -3.20
C ILE A 121 7.92 -19.29 -3.68
N ASP A 122 9.17 -18.90 -3.45
CA ASP A 122 9.71 -17.63 -3.94
C ASP A 122 9.69 -17.56 -5.49
N GLU A 123 10.09 -18.62 -6.14
CA GLU A 123 10.03 -18.74 -7.60
C GLU A 123 8.58 -18.68 -8.10
N GLU A 124 7.65 -19.46 -7.54
CA GLU A 124 6.24 -19.44 -7.91
C GLU A 124 5.61 -18.03 -7.69
N GLN A 125 5.97 -17.35 -6.60
CA GLN A 125 5.53 -15.97 -6.32
C GLN A 125 5.91 -15.01 -7.45
N VAL A 126 7.17 -15.00 -7.86
CA VAL A 126 7.69 -14.15 -8.94
C VAL A 126 7.02 -14.47 -10.28
N GLN A 127 6.85 -15.77 -10.59
CA GLN A 127 6.21 -16.21 -11.83
C GLN A 127 4.75 -15.75 -11.93
N LEU A 128 4.01 -15.68 -10.84
CA LEU A 128 2.65 -15.13 -10.80
C LEU A 128 2.64 -13.60 -10.92
N MET A 129 3.53 -12.93 -10.19
CA MET A 129 3.56 -11.48 -10.18
C MET A 129 3.89 -10.89 -11.56
N LYS A 130 4.78 -11.52 -12.33
CA LYS A 130 5.08 -11.08 -13.70
C LYS A 130 3.87 -11.20 -14.65
N ARG A 131 2.85 -12.01 -14.29
CA ARG A 131 1.58 -12.16 -15.02
C ARG A 131 0.42 -11.32 -14.45
N ARG A 132 0.72 -10.29 -13.65
CA ARG A 132 -0.22 -9.31 -13.02
C ARG A 132 -0.94 -9.81 -11.77
N GLY A 133 -0.66 -10.99 -11.25
CA GLY A 133 -1.26 -11.51 -10.03
C GLY A 133 -0.72 -10.86 -8.75
N GLY A 134 -1.60 -10.53 -7.80
CA GLY A 134 -1.22 -10.39 -6.40
C GLY A 134 -1.15 -11.77 -5.74
N VAL A 135 -0.21 -11.99 -4.83
CA VAL A 135 0.05 -13.31 -4.26
C VAL A 135 -0.05 -13.28 -2.75
N GLY A 136 -0.60 -14.35 -2.17
CA GLY A 136 -0.54 -14.61 -0.74
C GLY A 136 -0.04 -16.01 -0.45
N HIS A 137 0.68 -16.18 0.66
CA HIS A 137 1.02 -17.51 1.17
C HIS A 137 1.25 -17.50 2.68
N ASP A 138 1.14 -18.68 3.28
CA ASP A 138 1.21 -18.89 4.71
C ASP A 138 2.60 -19.40 5.12
N LEU A 139 3.11 -18.89 6.25
CA LEU A 139 4.40 -19.27 6.80
C LEU A 139 4.29 -20.23 8.00
N SER A 140 3.09 -20.59 8.41
CA SER A 140 2.85 -21.36 9.64
C SER A 140 3.44 -22.77 9.62
N HIS A 141 3.77 -23.30 8.44
CA HIS A 141 4.41 -24.61 8.26
C HIS A 141 5.93 -24.59 8.40
N LEU A 142 6.55 -23.42 8.39
CA LEU A 142 8.00 -23.29 8.60
C LEU A 142 8.35 -23.43 10.08
N ARG A 143 9.46 -24.11 10.38
CA ARG A 143 9.87 -24.35 11.76
C ARG A 143 10.29 -23.05 12.47
N PRO A 144 10.05 -22.97 13.80
CA PRO A 144 10.37 -21.78 14.56
C PRO A 144 11.89 -21.61 14.74
N LYS A 145 12.28 -20.39 15.17
CA LYS A 145 13.65 -20.07 15.56
C LYS A 145 14.15 -21.01 16.65
N GLY A 146 15.37 -21.49 16.52
CA GLY A 146 15.99 -22.42 17.46
C GLY A 146 15.61 -23.89 17.28
N ALA A 147 14.62 -24.21 16.41
CA ALA A 147 14.31 -25.61 16.09
C ALA A 147 15.47 -26.30 15.40
N GLU A 148 15.68 -27.58 15.72
CA GLU A 148 16.77 -28.40 15.16
C GLU A 148 16.69 -28.47 13.62
N VAL A 149 17.82 -28.27 12.95
CA VAL A 149 18.03 -28.54 11.54
C VAL A 149 19.24 -29.46 11.34
N LYS A 150 19.15 -30.34 10.35
CA LYS A 150 20.23 -31.27 10.01
C LYS A 150 21.14 -30.72 8.90
N ASN A 151 21.57 -29.47 9.08
CA ASN A 151 22.56 -28.84 8.20
C ASN A 151 23.65 -28.17 9.04
N SER A 152 24.55 -27.41 8.40
CA SER A 152 25.67 -26.74 9.06
C SER A 152 25.25 -25.67 10.11
N ALA A 153 24.04 -25.21 10.11
CA ALA A 153 23.55 -24.19 11.04
C ALA A 153 23.08 -24.77 12.39
N LEU A 154 22.84 -26.09 12.47
CA LEU A 154 22.31 -26.82 13.62
C LEU A 154 20.91 -26.39 14.09
N THR A 155 20.57 -25.11 14.04
CA THR A 155 19.29 -24.56 14.45
C THR A 155 18.70 -23.61 13.39
N SER A 156 17.36 -23.51 13.36
CA SER A 156 16.62 -22.63 12.47
C SER A 156 16.75 -21.15 12.87
N THR A 157 16.80 -20.26 11.87
CA THR A 157 16.76 -18.81 12.05
C THR A 157 15.34 -18.26 12.25
N GLY A 158 14.29 -19.11 12.08
CA GLY A 158 12.89 -18.70 12.19
C GLY A 158 12.33 -18.06 10.94
N LEU A 159 11.19 -17.37 11.08
CA LEU A 159 10.40 -16.87 9.96
C LEU A 159 10.95 -15.59 9.31
N VAL A 160 11.52 -14.67 10.09
CA VAL A 160 11.84 -13.30 9.67
C VAL A 160 12.78 -13.24 8.45
N PRO A 161 13.86 -14.00 8.34
CA PRO A 161 14.74 -13.98 7.17
C PRO A 161 14.00 -14.38 5.86
N PHE A 162 13.05 -15.29 5.96
CA PHE A 162 12.25 -15.70 4.81
C PHE A 162 11.19 -14.66 4.42
N MET A 163 10.63 -13.93 5.40
CA MET A 163 9.78 -12.77 5.14
C MET A 163 10.54 -11.69 4.36
N GLU A 164 11.78 -11.40 4.74
CA GLU A 164 12.65 -10.45 4.04
C GLU A 164 12.92 -10.90 2.60
N ARG A 165 13.22 -12.19 2.40
CA ARG A 165 13.42 -12.77 1.08
C ARG A 165 12.21 -12.55 0.17
N TYR A 166 11.03 -13.00 0.59
CA TYR A 166 9.80 -12.87 -0.20
C TYR A 166 9.43 -11.41 -0.46
N SER A 167 9.65 -10.53 0.51
CA SER A 167 9.46 -9.08 0.36
C SER A 167 10.40 -8.49 -0.69
N ASN A 168 11.66 -8.91 -0.73
CA ASN A 168 12.63 -8.42 -1.70
C ASN A 168 12.27 -8.86 -3.12
N SER A 169 11.94 -10.14 -3.32
CA SER A 169 11.50 -10.67 -4.62
C SER A 169 10.27 -9.93 -5.16
N THR A 170 9.32 -9.57 -4.28
CA THR A 170 8.13 -8.79 -4.66
C THR A 170 8.51 -7.42 -5.23
N ARG A 171 9.53 -6.76 -4.67
CA ARG A 171 9.94 -5.41 -5.11
C ARG A 171 10.65 -5.39 -6.47
N GLU A 172 11.20 -6.52 -6.89
CA GLU A 172 11.89 -6.66 -8.18
C GLU A 172 10.92 -6.72 -9.36
N VAL A 173 9.69 -7.21 -9.13
CA VAL A 173 8.74 -7.44 -10.21
C VAL A 173 7.96 -6.18 -10.55
N ALA A 174 8.09 -5.72 -11.79
CA ALA A 174 7.29 -4.64 -12.37
C ALA A 174 6.07 -5.19 -13.12
N GLN A 175 4.94 -4.48 -13.04
CA GLN A 175 3.65 -4.86 -13.66
C GLN A 175 3.04 -3.68 -14.45
N ASP A 176 3.78 -3.04 -15.33
CA ASP A 176 3.32 -1.88 -16.13
C ASP A 176 2.53 -0.85 -15.29
N GLY A 177 3.27 -0.02 -14.54
CA GLY A 177 2.70 1.00 -13.66
C GLY A 177 2.13 0.49 -12.32
N ARG A 178 2.25 -0.82 -12.04
CA ARG A 178 1.99 -1.42 -10.72
C ARG A 178 3.26 -2.10 -10.19
N ARG A 179 3.32 -2.27 -8.89
CA ARG A 179 4.32 -3.14 -8.23
C ARG A 179 3.69 -4.49 -7.91
N GLY A 180 4.49 -5.52 -7.74
CA GLY A 180 4.06 -6.77 -7.14
C GLY A 180 3.38 -6.53 -5.80
N ALA A 181 2.43 -7.35 -5.44
CA ALA A 181 1.71 -7.28 -4.16
C ALA A 181 1.75 -8.66 -3.50
N LEU A 182 2.13 -8.67 -2.22
CA LEU A 182 2.31 -9.89 -1.44
C LEU A 182 1.55 -9.79 -0.11
N MET A 183 0.94 -10.90 0.31
CA MET A 183 0.45 -11.15 1.66
C MET A 183 1.23 -12.30 2.27
N LEU A 184 1.82 -12.06 3.44
CA LEU A 184 2.38 -13.09 4.29
C LEU A 184 1.50 -13.28 5.51
N THR A 185 1.10 -14.52 5.79
CA THR A 185 0.30 -14.85 6.96
C THR A 185 1.01 -15.86 7.86
N VAL A 186 0.71 -15.79 9.13
CA VAL A 186 1.10 -16.81 10.11
C VAL A 186 -0.02 -17.01 11.14
N SER A 187 -0.16 -18.22 11.65
CA SER A 187 -1.08 -18.49 12.76
C SER A 187 -0.54 -17.94 14.08
N VAL A 188 -1.42 -17.36 14.89
CA VAL A 188 -1.10 -16.96 16.27
C VAL A 188 -0.57 -18.13 17.12
N LYS A 189 -0.91 -19.37 16.73
CA LYS A 189 -0.45 -20.61 17.36
C LYS A 189 1.03 -20.92 17.12
N HIS A 190 1.63 -20.29 16.10
CA HIS A 190 3.04 -20.51 15.77
C HIS A 190 3.98 -19.84 16.79
N PRO A 191 5.05 -20.50 17.28
CA PRO A 191 5.97 -19.93 18.26
C PRO A 191 6.65 -18.63 17.85
N ASP A 192 6.91 -18.41 16.54
CA ASP A 192 7.53 -17.19 16.01
C ASP A 192 6.49 -16.11 15.65
N SER A 193 5.22 -16.24 16.02
CA SER A 193 4.19 -15.26 15.67
C SER A 193 4.48 -13.88 16.26
N GLU A 194 5.13 -13.81 17.42
CA GLU A 194 5.57 -12.54 18.00
C GLU A 194 6.67 -11.87 17.15
N ALA A 195 7.70 -12.62 16.76
CA ALA A 195 8.74 -12.12 15.86
C ALA A 195 8.18 -11.69 14.48
N PHE A 196 7.18 -12.41 13.99
CA PHE A 196 6.47 -12.04 12.77
C PHE A 196 5.74 -10.69 12.89
N VAL A 197 5.07 -10.45 14.00
CA VAL A 197 4.35 -9.19 14.28
C VAL A 197 5.34 -8.02 14.39
N ASP A 198 6.50 -8.23 14.99
CA ASP A 198 7.53 -7.22 15.16
C ASP A 198 8.36 -6.95 13.88
N ALA A 199 8.32 -7.86 12.91
CA ALA A 199 9.21 -7.81 11.76
C ALA A 199 9.13 -6.52 10.91
N LYS A 200 7.99 -5.83 10.91
CA LYS A 200 7.78 -4.55 10.21
C LYS A 200 7.93 -3.31 11.08
N MET A 201 8.18 -3.47 12.37
CA MET A 201 8.40 -2.34 13.28
C MET A 201 9.74 -1.63 13.01
N THR A 202 10.69 -2.32 12.39
CA THR A 202 11.93 -1.71 11.90
C THR A 202 11.67 -1.02 10.56
N GLU A 203 11.88 0.29 10.50
CA GLU A 203 11.68 1.07 9.27
C GLU A 203 12.54 0.53 8.13
N GLY A 204 11.95 0.40 6.95
CA GLY A 204 12.63 -0.10 5.77
C GLY A 204 12.65 -1.62 5.60
N LYS A 205 12.27 -2.41 6.61
CA LYS A 205 12.17 -3.87 6.51
C LYS A 205 10.80 -4.31 5.96
N ILE A 206 10.81 -5.40 5.20
CA ILE A 206 9.61 -6.09 4.67
C ILE A 206 8.62 -5.11 3.98
N THR A 207 9.15 -4.16 3.22
CA THR A 207 8.35 -3.12 2.54
C THR A 207 7.60 -3.63 1.32
N GLY A 208 7.92 -4.82 0.82
CA GLY A 208 7.28 -5.47 -0.33
C GLY A 208 6.11 -6.39 0.03
N ALA A 209 5.78 -6.57 1.31
CA ALA A 209 4.72 -7.46 1.74
C ALA A 209 3.79 -6.79 2.76
N ASN A 210 2.49 -7.08 2.67
CA ASN A 210 1.55 -6.92 3.76
C ASN A 210 1.67 -8.14 4.68
N VAL A 211 1.51 -7.95 5.97
CA VAL A 211 1.56 -9.02 6.96
C VAL A 211 0.27 -9.07 7.75
N SER A 212 -0.28 -10.28 7.91
CA SER A 212 -1.51 -10.49 8.68
C SER A 212 -1.38 -11.71 9.58
N LEU A 213 -1.84 -11.55 10.82
CA LEU A 213 -1.87 -12.62 11.80
C LEU A 213 -3.21 -13.35 11.75
N LYS A 214 -3.16 -14.68 11.60
CA LYS A 214 -4.34 -15.54 11.69
C LYS A 214 -4.64 -15.84 13.15
N ILE A 215 -5.71 -15.27 13.67
CA ILE A 215 -6.11 -15.37 15.08
C ILE A 215 -7.28 -16.34 15.20
N ASP A 216 -7.15 -17.32 16.10
CA ASP A 216 -8.22 -18.23 16.45
C ASP A 216 -9.09 -17.71 17.62
N ASP A 217 -10.30 -18.28 17.76
CA ASP A 217 -11.25 -17.90 18.81
C ASP A 217 -10.69 -18.18 20.21
N ALA A 218 -9.88 -19.24 20.36
CA ALA A 218 -9.26 -19.61 21.62
C ALA A 218 -8.27 -18.56 22.11
N PHE A 219 -7.46 -17.98 21.20
CA PHE A 219 -6.56 -16.89 21.54
C PHE A 219 -7.33 -15.62 21.92
N MET A 220 -8.36 -15.24 21.15
CA MET A 220 -9.18 -14.07 21.46
C MET A 220 -9.84 -14.20 22.83
N GLN A 221 -10.40 -15.37 23.12
CA GLN A 221 -11.02 -15.63 24.42
C GLN A 221 -10.00 -15.54 25.56
N ALA A 222 -8.81 -16.15 25.39
CA ALA A 222 -7.73 -16.09 26.38
C ALA A 222 -7.23 -14.65 26.61
N ALA A 223 -7.08 -13.87 25.54
CA ALA A 223 -6.63 -12.47 25.61
C ALA A 223 -7.62 -11.58 26.38
N ILE A 224 -8.93 -11.78 26.18
CA ILE A 224 -9.98 -11.02 26.89
C ILE A 224 -10.10 -11.45 28.36
N GLU A 225 -9.92 -12.74 28.65
CA GLU A 225 -10.06 -13.30 30.01
C GLU A 225 -8.77 -13.23 30.85
N GLY A 226 -7.67 -12.74 30.29
CA GLY A 226 -6.38 -12.68 31.01
C GLY A 226 -5.75 -14.05 31.27
N LYS A 227 -5.86 -14.96 30.31
CA LYS A 227 -5.38 -16.34 30.43
C LYS A 227 -4.12 -16.59 29.57
N GLU A 228 -3.40 -17.67 29.93
CA GLU A 228 -2.34 -18.21 29.10
C GLU A 228 -2.91 -18.83 27.81
N TYR A 229 -2.11 -18.72 26.74
CA TYR A 229 -2.35 -19.40 25.46
C TYR A 229 -1.15 -20.26 25.10
N THR A 230 -1.39 -21.46 24.57
CA THR A 230 -0.33 -22.38 24.18
C THR A 230 -0.05 -22.26 22.69
N GLN A 231 1.15 -21.86 22.34
CA GLN A 231 1.71 -21.94 20.99
C GLN A 231 2.39 -23.27 20.78
N GLN A 232 2.37 -23.75 19.53
CA GLN A 232 2.96 -25.06 19.21
C GLN A 232 3.44 -25.14 17.77
N TYR A 233 4.37 -26.06 17.53
CA TYR A 233 4.82 -26.42 16.19
C TYR A 233 5.06 -27.93 16.06
N PRO A 234 4.61 -28.60 14.99
CA PRO A 234 3.70 -28.10 13.96
C PRO A 234 2.35 -27.64 14.53
N ILE A 235 1.75 -26.59 13.95
CA ILE A 235 0.57 -25.92 14.54
C ILE A 235 -0.69 -26.81 14.64
N HIS A 236 -0.79 -27.83 13.78
CA HIS A 236 -1.94 -28.77 13.73
C HIS A 236 -1.62 -30.14 14.32
N ALA A 237 -0.39 -30.35 14.85
CA ALA A 237 0.00 -31.65 15.38
C ALA A 237 -0.71 -31.94 16.72
N GLU A 238 -1.26 -33.15 16.86
CA GLU A 238 -1.76 -33.64 18.17
C GLU A 238 -0.63 -33.77 19.19
N LYS A 239 0.57 -34.14 18.71
CA LYS A 239 1.80 -34.22 19.50
C LYS A 239 2.86 -33.30 18.91
N PRO A 240 2.80 -32.00 19.26
CA PRO A 240 3.75 -31.02 18.72
C PRO A 240 5.17 -31.27 19.21
N LYS A 241 6.16 -30.93 18.39
CA LYS A 241 7.59 -31.01 18.75
C LYS A 241 8.03 -29.87 19.67
N TYR A 242 7.43 -28.71 19.52
CA TYR A 242 7.71 -27.50 20.28
C TYR A 242 6.42 -26.92 20.81
N THR A 243 6.42 -26.54 22.08
CA THR A 243 5.31 -25.85 22.74
C THR A 243 5.86 -24.75 23.62
N GLN A 244 5.13 -23.64 23.69
CA GLN A 244 5.40 -22.59 24.66
C GLN A 244 4.08 -21.98 25.12
N LYS A 245 4.06 -21.54 26.39
CA LYS A 245 2.95 -20.79 26.95
C LYS A 245 3.27 -19.32 26.91
N ILE A 246 2.31 -18.52 26.49
CA ILE A 246 2.39 -17.06 26.45
C ILE A 246 1.23 -16.45 27.21
N ASP A 247 1.42 -15.27 27.76
CA ASP A 247 0.31 -14.45 28.25
C ASP A 247 -0.44 -13.85 27.06
N ALA A 248 -1.68 -14.28 26.86
CA ALA A 248 -2.46 -13.91 25.68
C ALA A 248 -2.77 -12.40 25.65
N THR A 249 -2.99 -11.78 26.83
CA THR A 249 -3.29 -10.35 26.94
C THR A 249 -2.09 -9.51 26.56
N THR A 250 -0.90 -9.88 27.04
CA THR A 250 0.36 -9.20 26.73
C THR A 250 0.64 -9.26 25.23
N PHE A 251 0.49 -10.42 24.61
CA PHE A 251 0.71 -10.56 23.17
C PHE A 251 -0.36 -9.80 22.35
N TRP A 252 -1.61 -9.84 22.79
CA TRP A 252 -2.68 -9.07 22.17
C TRP A 252 -2.40 -7.56 22.21
N ASN A 253 -1.99 -7.04 23.36
CA ASN A 253 -1.62 -5.64 23.51
C ASN A 253 -0.46 -5.24 22.58
N LYS A 254 0.53 -6.13 22.38
CA LYS A 254 1.61 -5.90 21.40
C LYS A 254 1.07 -5.82 19.97
N ILE A 255 0.16 -6.71 19.58
CA ILE A 255 -0.49 -6.68 18.26
C ILE A 255 -1.21 -5.34 18.06
N ILE A 256 -1.97 -4.90 19.05
CA ILE A 256 -2.68 -3.61 19.04
C ILE A 256 -1.70 -2.43 18.93
N HIS A 257 -0.63 -2.42 19.73
CA HIS A 257 0.39 -1.39 19.70
C HIS A 257 1.04 -1.27 18.31
N ASN A 258 1.45 -2.40 17.73
CA ASN A 258 2.09 -2.42 16.42
C ASN A 258 1.12 -1.93 15.32
N ALA A 259 -0.15 -2.37 15.36
CA ALA A 259 -1.18 -1.92 14.43
C ALA A 259 -1.45 -0.41 14.57
N TRP A 260 -1.51 0.12 15.78
CA TRP A 260 -1.65 1.55 16.07
C TRP A 260 -0.46 2.36 15.56
N GLN A 261 0.76 1.85 15.73
CA GLN A 261 2.00 2.54 15.36
C GLN A 261 2.28 2.50 13.86
N SER A 262 2.06 1.36 13.19
CA SER A 262 2.51 1.11 11.80
C SER A 262 1.40 0.69 10.84
N ALA A 263 0.14 0.59 11.30
CA ALA A 263 -0.99 0.02 10.57
C ALA A 263 -0.82 -1.46 10.18
N GLU A 264 0.10 -2.16 10.83
CA GLU A 264 0.36 -3.61 10.66
C GLU A 264 0.79 -4.24 11.99
N PRO A 265 0.47 -5.52 12.20
CA PRO A 265 -0.13 -6.46 11.27
C PRO A 265 -1.63 -6.21 11.08
N GLY A 266 -2.16 -6.67 9.94
CA GLY A 266 -3.60 -6.92 9.80
C GLY A 266 -4.01 -8.13 10.65
N VAL A 267 -5.28 -8.20 11.01
CA VAL A 267 -5.85 -9.32 11.76
C VAL A 267 -6.86 -10.07 10.91
N LEU A 268 -6.71 -11.39 10.83
CA LEU A 268 -7.65 -12.31 10.19
C LEU A 268 -8.24 -13.21 11.29
N PHE A 269 -9.56 -13.11 11.51
CA PHE A 269 -10.25 -13.98 12.45
C PHE A 269 -10.48 -15.33 11.80
N TRP A 270 -9.50 -16.21 11.98
CA TRP A 270 -9.33 -17.39 11.16
C TRP A 270 -10.44 -18.40 11.33
N ASP A 271 -10.89 -18.62 12.56
CA ASP A 271 -12.01 -19.54 12.82
C ASP A 271 -13.32 -19.05 12.18
N THR A 272 -13.56 -17.74 12.18
CA THR A 272 -14.69 -17.14 11.48
C THR A 272 -14.59 -17.34 9.96
N ILE A 273 -13.40 -17.14 9.40
CA ILE A 273 -13.14 -17.38 7.97
C ILE A 273 -13.48 -18.82 7.60
N ILE A 274 -12.92 -19.79 8.32
CA ILE A 274 -13.08 -21.21 8.00
C ILE A 274 -14.52 -21.67 8.22
N ARG A 275 -15.13 -21.28 9.33
CA ARG A 275 -16.52 -21.64 9.67
C ARG A 275 -17.53 -21.19 8.61
N GLU A 276 -17.33 -20.02 8.05
CA GLU A 276 -18.21 -19.41 7.05
C GLU A 276 -17.85 -19.79 5.60
N SER A 277 -16.70 -20.39 5.38
CA SER A 277 -16.15 -20.67 4.04
C SER A 277 -16.88 -21.82 3.37
N LEU A 278 -17.50 -21.59 2.22
CA LEU A 278 -18.09 -22.64 1.38
C LEU A 278 -17.00 -23.52 0.72
N PRO A 279 -15.90 -22.98 0.17
CA PRO A 279 -14.82 -23.80 -0.37
C PRO A 279 -14.24 -24.81 0.63
N ASP A 280 -14.17 -24.49 1.91
CA ASP A 280 -13.66 -25.41 2.93
C ASP A 280 -14.57 -26.61 3.19
N CYS A 281 -15.81 -26.60 2.73
CA CYS A 281 -16.65 -27.79 2.66
C CYS A 281 -16.06 -28.88 1.72
N TYR A 282 -15.15 -28.48 0.86
CA TYR A 282 -14.41 -29.32 -0.11
C TYR A 282 -12.92 -29.39 0.21
N ALA A 283 -12.52 -29.22 1.48
CA ALA A 283 -11.12 -29.19 1.91
C ALA A 283 -10.35 -30.47 1.57
N ASP A 284 -10.99 -31.65 1.71
CA ASP A 284 -10.44 -32.96 1.34
C ASP A 284 -10.25 -33.14 -0.18
N LEU A 285 -10.94 -32.33 -1.00
CA LEU A 285 -10.80 -32.26 -2.45
C LEU A 285 -9.82 -31.16 -2.91
N GLY A 286 -9.05 -30.61 -1.96
CA GLY A 286 -7.98 -29.64 -2.24
C GLY A 286 -8.41 -28.18 -2.18
N PHE A 287 -9.58 -27.85 -1.61
CA PHE A 287 -10.07 -26.48 -1.42
C PHE A 287 -9.89 -25.93 0.00
N LYS A 288 -8.99 -26.51 0.79
CA LYS A 288 -8.65 -26.02 2.12
C LYS A 288 -8.02 -24.62 2.04
N THR A 289 -8.66 -23.64 2.65
CA THR A 289 -8.15 -22.26 2.74
C THR A 289 -6.91 -22.22 3.63
N VAL A 290 -5.85 -21.55 3.17
CA VAL A 290 -4.57 -21.44 3.89
C VAL A 290 -4.12 -20.01 4.13
N SER A 291 -4.48 -19.07 3.25
CA SER A 291 -4.09 -17.65 3.34
C SER A 291 -5.11 -16.77 2.61
N THR A 292 -4.80 -15.50 2.47
CA THR A 292 -5.60 -14.55 1.70
C THR A 292 -4.75 -13.87 0.63
N ASN A 293 -5.40 -13.18 -0.29
CA ASN A 293 -4.77 -12.23 -1.20
C ASN A 293 -4.19 -11.01 -0.45
N PRO A 294 -3.40 -10.13 -1.10
CA PRO A 294 -2.75 -9.00 -0.45
C PRO A 294 -3.65 -8.03 0.32
N CYS A 295 -4.91 -7.90 -0.07
CA CYS A 295 -5.88 -6.99 0.58
C CYS A 295 -6.82 -7.70 1.58
N GLY A 296 -6.71 -9.01 1.73
CA GLY A 296 -7.41 -9.79 2.75
C GLY A 296 -8.88 -10.15 2.46
N GLU A 297 -9.43 -9.71 1.33
CA GLU A 297 -10.84 -9.94 0.99
C GLU A 297 -11.13 -11.31 0.38
N ILE A 298 -10.10 -12.06 0.00
CA ILE A 298 -10.28 -13.35 -0.67
C ILE A 298 -9.47 -14.43 0.03
N PRO A 299 -10.05 -15.14 1.00
CA PRO A 299 -9.47 -16.37 1.53
C PRO A 299 -9.43 -17.45 0.45
N LEU A 300 -8.26 -18.05 0.24
CA LEU A 300 -8.01 -18.98 -0.86
C LEU A 300 -7.26 -20.22 -0.40
N CYS A 301 -7.50 -21.33 -1.10
CA CYS A 301 -6.66 -22.52 -1.08
C CYS A 301 -5.47 -22.36 -2.03
N PRO A 302 -4.42 -23.19 -1.90
CA PRO A 302 -3.28 -23.16 -2.82
C PRO A 302 -3.69 -23.33 -4.27
N TYR A 303 -3.09 -22.49 -5.15
CA TYR A 303 -3.28 -22.47 -6.60
C TYR A 303 -4.67 -22.04 -7.08
N ASP A 304 -5.53 -21.59 -6.16
CA ASP A 304 -6.78 -20.94 -6.52
C ASP A 304 -6.59 -19.45 -6.74
N SER A 305 -7.54 -18.86 -7.41
CA SER A 305 -7.48 -17.46 -7.85
C SER A 305 -8.87 -16.84 -7.91
N CYS A 306 -8.92 -15.52 -7.90
CA CYS A 306 -10.16 -14.78 -8.01
C CYS A 306 -10.06 -13.65 -9.03
N ARG A 307 -11.12 -13.46 -9.77
CA ARG A 307 -11.37 -12.34 -10.69
C ARG A 307 -12.41 -11.45 -10.05
N LEU A 308 -12.26 -10.13 -10.20
CA LEU A 308 -13.06 -9.15 -9.50
C LEU A 308 -13.92 -8.31 -10.45
N LEU A 309 -15.17 -8.06 -10.04
CA LEU A 309 -16.08 -7.11 -10.64
C LEU A 309 -16.80 -6.36 -9.52
N ALA A 310 -16.87 -5.03 -9.62
CA ALA A 310 -17.62 -4.20 -8.69
C ALA A 310 -18.91 -3.67 -9.32
N ILE A 311 -19.97 -3.70 -8.53
CA ILE A 311 -21.24 -3.08 -8.87
C ILE A 311 -21.26 -1.69 -8.24
N ASN A 312 -21.47 -0.65 -9.04
CA ASN A 312 -21.56 0.73 -8.59
C ASN A 312 -22.93 1.02 -7.96
N LEU A 313 -22.99 0.92 -6.65
CA LEU A 313 -24.24 1.03 -5.90
C LEU A 313 -24.94 2.37 -6.04
N TYR A 314 -24.20 3.47 -6.19
CA TYR A 314 -24.77 4.80 -6.36
C TYR A 314 -25.73 4.88 -7.56
N SER A 315 -25.44 4.14 -8.62
CA SER A 315 -26.21 4.18 -9.88
C SER A 315 -27.61 3.55 -9.78
N TYR A 316 -27.91 2.92 -8.67
CA TYR A 316 -29.25 2.35 -8.41
C TYR A 316 -30.14 3.23 -7.53
N VAL A 317 -29.62 4.36 -7.06
CA VAL A 317 -30.42 5.35 -6.32
C VAL A 317 -31.12 6.26 -7.33
N GLU A 318 -32.44 6.18 -7.36
CA GLU A 318 -33.30 7.09 -8.13
C GLU A 318 -33.54 8.35 -7.31
N ASN A 319 -33.57 9.52 -7.96
CA ASN A 319 -33.73 10.84 -7.33
C ASN A 319 -32.72 11.05 -6.17
N PRO A 320 -31.40 10.83 -6.39
CA PRO A 320 -30.42 10.89 -5.32
C PRO A 320 -30.41 12.24 -4.62
N PHE A 321 -30.14 12.26 -3.32
CA PHE A 321 -30.07 13.45 -2.48
C PHE A 321 -31.37 14.27 -2.36
N THR A 322 -32.49 13.68 -2.71
CA THR A 322 -33.81 14.32 -2.55
C THR A 322 -34.67 13.54 -1.55
N PRO A 323 -35.78 14.14 -1.02
CA PRO A 323 -36.72 13.43 -0.17
C PRO A 323 -37.39 12.22 -0.85
N ASN A 324 -37.37 12.16 -2.19
CA ASN A 324 -37.92 11.06 -2.98
C ASN A 324 -36.85 10.02 -3.38
N ALA A 325 -35.69 10.06 -2.76
CA ALA A 325 -34.63 9.09 -3.02
C ALA A 325 -35.10 7.67 -2.71
N LYS A 326 -34.88 6.75 -3.62
CA LYS A 326 -35.16 5.32 -3.42
C LYS A 326 -34.13 4.48 -4.15
N PHE A 327 -33.81 3.32 -3.59
CA PHE A 327 -32.97 2.33 -4.23
C PHE A 327 -33.79 1.40 -5.12
N ASN A 328 -33.41 1.25 -6.38
CA ASN A 328 -34.09 0.39 -7.34
C ASN A 328 -33.62 -1.06 -7.19
N PHE A 329 -34.18 -1.77 -6.21
CA PHE A 329 -33.83 -3.18 -5.95
C PHE A 329 -34.13 -4.12 -7.13
N SER A 330 -35.18 -3.85 -7.93
CA SER A 330 -35.50 -4.69 -9.08
C SER A 330 -34.39 -4.65 -10.12
N LYS A 331 -33.95 -3.45 -10.51
CA LYS A 331 -32.87 -3.24 -11.45
C LYS A 331 -31.53 -3.74 -10.89
N PHE A 332 -31.27 -3.51 -9.61
CA PHE A 332 -30.08 -3.98 -8.94
C PHE A 332 -30.00 -5.52 -8.98
N LYS A 333 -31.09 -6.20 -8.61
CA LYS A 333 -31.19 -7.66 -8.64
C LYS A 333 -30.90 -8.25 -10.04
N GLU A 334 -31.50 -7.66 -11.08
CA GLU A 334 -31.27 -8.03 -12.47
C GLU A 334 -29.79 -7.87 -12.85
N HIS A 335 -29.19 -6.71 -12.53
CA HIS A 335 -27.80 -6.44 -12.86
C HIS A 335 -26.81 -7.30 -12.08
N VAL A 336 -27.13 -7.67 -10.83
CA VAL A 336 -26.35 -8.65 -10.08
C VAL A 336 -26.32 -10.00 -10.79
N MET A 337 -27.46 -10.43 -11.34
CA MET A 337 -27.51 -11.69 -12.10
C MET A 337 -26.66 -11.62 -13.37
N TYR A 338 -26.67 -10.49 -14.08
CA TYR A 338 -25.76 -10.25 -15.21
C TYR A 338 -24.29 -10.21 -14.76
N ALA A 339 -23.98 -9.57 -13.65
CA ALA A 339 -22.63 -9.50 -13.11
C ALA A 339 -22.05 -10.89 -12.82
N GLN A 340 -22.81 -11.75 -12.17
CA GLN A 340 -22.40 -13.12 -11.89
C GLN A 340 -22.23 -13.95 -13.17
N ARG A 341 -23.09 -13.76 -14.17
CA ARG A 341 -22.97 -14.38 -15.48
C ARG A 341 -21.72 -13.91 -16.22
N MET A 342 -21.47 -12.60 -16.27
CA MET A 342 -20.24 -12.04 -16.85
C MET A 342 -18.98 -12.59 -16.18
N MET A 343 -19.02 -12.77 -14.86
CA MET A 343 -17.87 -13.31 -14.13
C MET A 343 -17.60 -14.77 -14.47
N ASP A 344 -18.63 -15.58 -14.72
CA ASP A 344 -18.44 -16.94 -15.22
C ASP A 344 -17.84 -16.95 -16.63
N ASP A 345 -18.24 -16.02 -17.51
CA ASP A 345 -17.63 -15.81 -18.83
C ASP A 345 -16.15 -15.39 -18.73
N ILE A 346 -15.82 -14.53 -17.75
CA ILE A 346 -14.43 -14.12 -17.49
C ILE A 346 -13.57 -15.32 -17.04
N ILE A 347 -14.16 -16.31 -16.37
CA ILE A 347 -13.43 -17.55 -16.07
C ILE A 347 -13.07 -18.31 -17.36
N ASP A 348 -13.98 -18.40 -18.32
CA ASP A 348 -13.68 -19.03 -19.61
C ASP A 348 -12.59 -18.25 -20.36
N LEU A 349 -12.64 -16.93 -20.35
CA LEU A 349 -11.58 -16.08 -20.89
C LEU A 349 -10.23 -16.27 -20.15
N GLU A 350 -10.25 -16.43 -18.84
CA GLU A 350 -9.05 -16.74 -18.06
C GLU A 350 -8.47 -18.10 -18.43
N MET A 351 -9.30 -19.10 -18.66
CA MET A 351 -8.83 -20.40 -19.13
C MET A 351 -8.09 -20.29 -20.47
N GLU A 352 -8.61 -19.48 -21.41
CA GLU A 352 -7.93 -19.18 -22.68
C GLU A 352 -6.59 -18.44 -22.45
N LYS A 353 -6.55 -17.49 -21.50
CA LYS A 353 -5.30 -16.78 -21.13
C LYS A 353 -4.28 -17.72 -20.50
N ILE A 354 -4.70 -18.62 -19.62
CA ILE A 354 -3.81 -19.64 -19.03
C ILE A 354 -3.23 -20.55 -20.12
N GLU A 355 -4.02 -20.98 -21.09
CA GLU A 355 -3.52 -21.74 -22.23
C GLU A 355 -2.50 -20.97 -23.06
N THR A 356 -2.73 -19.67 -23.28
CA THR A 356 -1.75 -18.80 -23.94
C THR A 356 -0.46 -18.68 -23.15
N ILE A 357 -0.54 -18.55 -21.80
CA ILE A 357 0.63 -18.52 -20.92
C ILE A 357 1.40 -19.83 -21.01
N ILE A 358 0.73 -20.98 -20.93
CA ILE A 358 1.34 -22.31 -21.03
C ILE A 358 2.04 -22.46 -22.37
N ALA A 359 1.36 -22.16 -23.48
CA ALA A 359 1.93 -22.24 -24.82
C ALA A 359 3.17 -21.35 -24.99
N LYS A 360 3.14 -20.15 -24.41
CA LYS A 360 4.29 -19.22 -24.40
C LYS A 360 5.48 -19.82 -23.65
N ILE A 361 5.26 -20.41 -22.46
CA ILE A 361 6.30 -21.04 -21.66
C ILE A 361 6.92 -22.23 -22.42
N GLU A 362 6.09 -23.07 -23.02
CA GLU A 362 6.55 -24.23 -23.80
C GLU A 362 7.40 -23.80 -24.99
N ALA A 363 7.08 -22.68 -25.62
CA ALA A 363 7.80 -22.13 -26.78
C ALA A 363 9.09 -21.36 -26.40
N ASP A 364 9.35 -21.08 -25.11
CA ASP A 364 10.57 -20.39 -24.69
C ASP A 364 11.82 -21.24 -24.99
N PRO A 365 12.95 -20.60 -25.39
CA PRO A 365 14.17 -21.33 -25.79
C PRO A 365 14.95 -21.92 -24.62
N GLU A 366 14.48 -21.72 -23.37
CA GLU A 366 15.12 -22.24 -22.17
C GLU A 366 14.95 -23.74 -22.01
N THR A 367 15.79 -24.33 -21.17
CA THR A 367 15.70 -25.79 -20.88
C THR A 367 14.41 -26.11 -20.10
N ASP A 368 13.97 -27.36 -20.21
CA ASP A 368 12.80 -27.85 -19.49
C ASP A 368 12.96 -27.73 -17.97
N GLU A 369 14.18 -27.83 -17.46
CA GLU A 369 14.50 -27.63 -16.04
C GLU A 369 14.15 -26.22 -15.59
N VAL A 370 14.52 -25.19 -16.35
CA VAL A 370 14.22 -23.78 -16.05
C VAL A 370 12.73 -23.50 -16.16
N LYS A 371 12.08 -24.03 -17.19
CA LYS A 371 10.64 -23.82 -17.44
C LYS A 371 9.71 -24.56 -16.46
N ALA A 372 10.20 -25.62 -15.83
CA ALA A 372 9.36 -26.58 -15.08
C ALA A 372 8.51 -25.95 -13.99
N THR A 373 9.05 -24.99 -13.23
CA THR A 373 8.31 -24.36 -12.13
C THR A 373 7.13 -23.56 -12.65
N GLU A 374 7.34 -22.67 -13.60
CA GLU A 374 6.29 -21.82 -14.15
C GLU A 374 5.22 -22.68 -14.86
N LEU A 375 5.64 -23.67 -15.65
CA LEU A 375 4.74 -24.55 -16.36
C LEU A 375 3.85 -25.36 -15.41
N ASN A 376 4.44 -25.98 -14.38
CA ASN A 376 3.70 -26.73 -13.37
C ASN A 376 2.75 -25.84 -12.54
N LEU A 377 3.18 -24.63 -12.22
CA LEU A 377 2.37 -23.64 -11.52
C LEU A 377 1.08 -23.33 -12.30
N TRP A 378 1.20 -22.99 -13.58
CA TRP A 378 0.03 -22.66 -14.41
C TRP A 378 -0.87 -23.86 -14.70
N LYS A 379 -0.33 -25.08 -14.80
CA LYS A 379 -1.13 -26.30 -14.89
C LYS A 379 -1.97 -26.54 -13.62
N LYS A 380 -1.39 -26.33 -12.43
CA LYS A 380 -2.13 -26.42 -11.17
C LYS A 380 -3.23 -25.34 -11.07
N ILE A 381 -2.93 -24.11 -11.47
CA ILE A 381 -3.91 -23.01 -11.48
C ILE A 381 -5.04 -23.30 -12.47
N LYS A 382 -4.73 -23.83 -13.66
CA LYS A 382 -5.73 -24.24 -14.65
C LYS A 382 -6.69 -25.27 -14.06
N ASP A 383 -6.13 -26.33 -13.46
CA ASP A 383 -6.93 -27.38 -12.83
C ASP A 383 -7.83 -26.83 -11.72
N LYS A 384 -7.27 -26.05 -10.78
CA LYS A 384 -8.03 -25.46 -9.67
C LYS A 384 -9.11 -24.51 -10.16
N THR A 385 -8.82 -23.66 -11.14
CA THR A 385 -9.79 -22.72 -11.73
C THR A 385 -10.95 -23.49 -12.40
N SER A 386 -10.66 -24.57 -13.11
CA SER A 386 -11.68 -25.38 -13.78
C SER A 386 -12.59 -26.12 -12.80
N GLN A 387 -12.04 -26.60 -11.69
CA GLN A 387 -12.79 -27.37 -10.69
C GLN A 387 -13.70 -26.51 -9.82
N GLY A 388 -13.29 -25.31 -9.44
CA GLY A 388 -14.03 -24.44 -8.51
C GLY A 388 -14.82 -23.34 -9.22
N ARG A 389 -14.31 -22.79 -10.32
CA ARG A 389 -14.90 -21.65 -11.03
C ARG A 389 -15.26 -20.50 -10.08
N ARG A 390 -14.32 -20.09 -9.23
CA ARG A 390 -14.50 -19.04 -8.22
C ARG A 390 -14.65 -17.67 -8.86
N THR A 391 -15.63 -16.88 -8.40
CA THR A 391 -15.87 -15.49 -8.82
C THR A 391 -15.79 -14.54 -7.64
N GLY A 392 -15.61 -13.25 -7.90
CA GLY A 392 -15.56 -12.18 -6.91
C GLY A 392 -16.43 -11.00 -7.34
N VAL A 393 -17.75 -11.19 -7.31
CA VAL A 393 -18.69 -10.07 -7.47
C VAL A 393 -18.77 -9.31 -6.15
N GLY A 394 -18.58 -8.00 -6.21
CA GLY A 394 -18.65 -7.13 -5.05
C GLY A 394 -19.27 -5.78 -5.38
N THR A 395 -19.12 -4.84 -4.46
CA THR A 395 -19.73 -3.53 -4.55
C THR A 395 -18.71 -2.42 -4.40
N THR A 396 -19.03 -1.24 -4.95
CA THR A 396 -18.31 0.02 -4.73
C THR A 396 -19.34 1.13 -4.55
N ALA A 397 -18.93 2.30 -4.08
CA ALA A 397 -19.79 3.45 -3.86
C ALA A 397 -20.79 3.31 -2.68
N GLU A 398 -20.49 2.50 -1.69
CA GLU A 398 -21.35 2.33 -0.51
C GLU A 398 -21.62 3.65 0.20
N GLY A 399 -20.56 4.43 0.49
CA GLY A 399 -20.69 5.71 1.17
C GLY A 399 -21.57 6.70 0.39
N ASP A 400 -21.41 6.77 -0.91
CA ASP A 400 -22.22 7.65 -1.78
C ASP A 400 -23.65 7.16 -1.95
N MET A 401 -23.87 5.85 -2.01
CA MET A 401 -25.23 5.29 -2.02
C MET A 401 -25.99 5.66 -0.75
N ILE A 402 -25.36 5.47 0.42
CA ILE A 402 -25.97 5.82 1.71
C ILE A 402 -26.30 7.30 1.78
N ALA A 403 -25.34 8.16 1.38
CA ALA A 403 -25.56 9.61 1.35
C ALA A 403 -26.66 10.03 0.35
N ALA A 404 -26.70 9.40 -0.83
CA ALA A 404 -27.70 9.67 -1.85
C ALA A 404 -29.13 9.30 -1.40
N MET A 405 -29.26 8.30 -0.51
CA MET A 405 -30.53 7.92 0.11
C MET A 405 -30.95 8.86 1.26
N GLY A 406 -30.13 9.87 1.58
CA GLY A 406 -30.38 10.77 2.71
C GLY A 406 -30.04 10.17 4.06
N LEU A 407 -29.30 9.06 4.07
CA LEU A 407 -28.84 8.37 5.29
C LEU A 407 -27.43 8.83 5.65
N THR A 408 -27.09 8.70 6.93
CA THR A 408 -25.74 9.00 7.43
C THR A 408 -24.97 7.71 7.64
N TYR A 409 -23.81 7.58 7.02
CA TYR A 409 -22.93 6.43 7.19
C TYR A 409 -22.55 6.27 8.68
N GLY A 410 -22.57 5.04 9.19
CA GLY A 410 -22.27 4.74 10.58
C GLY A 410 -23.48 4.80 11.52
N THR A 411 -24.68 5.02 11.01
CA THR A 411 -25.93 4.90 11.78
C THR A 411 -26.53 3.51 11.66
N GLU A 412 -27.42 3.17 12.60
CA GLU A 412 -28.14 1.89 12.58
C GLU A 412 -29.04 1.77 11.34
N GLU A 413 -29.69 2.87 10.93
CA GLU A 413 -30.52 2.90 9.74
C GLU A 413 -29.72 2.64 8.46
N ALA A 414 -28.56 3.28 8.33
CA ALA A 414 -27.65 3.02 7.22
C ALA A 414 -27.15 1.57 7.23
N THR A 415 -26.88 1.00 8.40
CA THR A 415 -26.49 -0.40 8.56
C THR A 415 -27.59 -1.34 8.08
N LYS A 416 -28.84 -1.13 8.51
CA LYS A 416 -29.98 -1.93 8.06
C LYS A 416 -30.18 -1.89 6.56
N PHE A 417 -30.07 -0.70 5.97
CA PHE A 417 -30.16 -0.51 4.53
C PHE A 417 -29.03 -1.21 3.78
N SER A 418 -27.80 -1.05 4.23
CA SER A 418 -26.64 -1.74 3.65
C SER A 418 -26.78 -3.26 3.70
N VAL A 419 -27.27 -3.81 4.80
CA VAL A 419 -27.55 -5.24 4.94
C VAL A 419 -28.61 -5.71 3.94
N GLU A 420 -29.68 -4.95 3.73
CA GLU A 420 -30.70 -5.28 2.74
C GLU A 420 -30.13 -5.31 1.32
N VAL A 421 -29.29 -4.33 0.96
CA VAL A 421 -28.61 -4.28 -0.33
C VAL A 421 -27.71 -5.52 -0.52
N HIS A 422 -26.88 -5.85 0.46
CA HIS A 422 -25.95 -6.98 0.34
C HIS A 422 -26.64 -8.36 0.49
N LYS A 423 -27.73 -8.46 1.22
CA LYS A 423 -28.60 -9.62 1.19
C LYS A 423 -29.19 -9.85 -0.21
N THR A 424 -29.66 -8.78 -0.84
CA THR A 424 -30.17 -8.86 -2.21
C THR A 424 -29.06 -9.25 -3.19
N LEU A 425 -27.85 -8.70 -3.02
CA LEU A 425 -26.65 -9.09 -3.77
C LEU A 425 -26.40 -10.60 -3.67
N ALA A 426 -26.36 -11.13 -2.45
CA ALA A 426 -26.09 -12.54 -2.22
C ALA A 426 -27.13 -13.44 -2.86
N LEU A 427 -28.41 -13.17 -2.61
CA LEU A 427 -29.51 -13.98 -3.16
C LEU A 427 -29.54 -13.95 -4.70
N ALA A 428 -29.34 -12.79 -5.32
CA ALA A 428 -29.34 -12.65 -6.76
C ALA A 428 -28.11 -13.30 -7.43
N ALA A 429 -26.92 -13.14 -6.85
CA ALA A 429 -25.70 -13.76 -7.37
C ALA A 429 -25.77 -15.29 -7.30
N TYR A 430 -26.23 -15.83 -6.18
CA TYR A 430 -26.41 -17.27 -6.02
C TYR A 430 -27.52 -17.83 -6.92
N ARG A 431 -28.62 -17.11 -7.09
CA ARG A 431 -29.66 -17.49 -8.08
C ARG A 431 -29.09 -17.53 -9.49
N SER A 432 -28.30 -16.54 -9.88
CA SER A 432 -27.61 -16.54 -11.18
C SER A 432 -26.67 -17.74 -11.33
N SER A 433 -25.87 -18.06 -10.29
CA SER A 433 -24.97 -19.21 -10.31
C SER A 433 -25.71 -20.54 -10.44
N VAL A 434 -26.88 -20.68 -9.82
CA VAL A 434 -27.76 -21.86 -9.95
C VAL A 434 -28.35 -21.93 -11.36
N MET A 435 -28.83 -20.83 -11.91
CA MET A 435 -29.35 -20.78 -13.28
C MET A 435 -28.24 -21.09 -14.31
N LEU A 436 -27.03 -20.59 -14.09
CA LEU A 436 -25.88 -20.96 -14.90
C LEU A 436 -25.53 -22.45 -14.79
N ALA A 437 -25.68 -23.07 -13.64
CA ALA A 437 -25.48 -24.50 -13.48
C ALA A 437 -26.51 -25.30 -14.30
N SER A 438 -27.78 -24.86 -14.34
CA SER A 438 -28.81 -25.51 -15.16
C SER A 438 -28.54 -25.38 -16.66
N GLU A 439 -27.84 -24.32 -17.09
CA GLU A 439 -27.50 -24.05 -18.50
C GLU A 439 -26.15 -24.65 -18.89
N ARG A 440 -25.13 -24.54 -18.02
CA ARG A 440 -23.71 -24.79 -18.32
C ARG A 440 -23.10 -25.94 -17.52
N GLY A 441 -23.85 -26.52 -16.57
CA GLY A 441 -23.38 -27.52 -15.61
C GLY A 441 -22.83 -26.90 -14.32
N ALA A 442 -22.98 -27.62 -13.22
CA ALA A 442 -22.40 -27.22 -11.93
C ALA A 442 -20.86 -27.28 -11.96
N PHE A 443 -20.20 -26.61 -11.00
CA PHE A 443 -18.76 -26.80 -10.84
C PHE A 443 -18.45 -28.27 -10.51
N PRO A 444 -17.37 -28.85 -11.06
CA PRO A 444 -17.20 -30.33 -11.11
C PRO A 444 -17.28 -31.06 -9.77
N VAL A 445 -16.85 -30.43 -8.67
CA VAL A 445 -16.83 -31.09 -7.36
C VAL A 445 -18.05 -30.76 -6.50
N PHE A 446 -19.07 -30.10 -7.08
CA PHE A 446 -20.26 -29.70 -6.34
C PHE A 446 -21.00 -30.90 -5.71
N ASP A 447 -21.27 -30.79 -4.42
CA ASP A 447 -22.15 -31.70 -3.66
C ASP A 447 -22.82 -30.93 -2.52
N TYR A 448 -24.12 -30.68 -2.66
CA TYR A 448 -24.89 -29.92 -1.66
C TYR A 448 -24.83 -30.54 -0.26
N LYS A 449 -24.65 -31.88 -0.15
CA LYS A 449 -24.57 -32.59 1.14
C LYS A 449 -23.36 -32.14 1.97
N ARG A 450 -22.29 -31.68 1.32
CA ARG A 450 -21.11 -31.14 2.00
C ARG A 450 -21.38 -29.80 2.66
N GLU A 451 -22.33 -29.04 2.14
CA GLU A 451 -22.62 -27.66 2.54
C GLU A 451 -23.76 -27.54 3.57
N VAL A 452 -24.44 -28.61 3.93
CA VAL A 452 -25.65 -28.58 4.78
C VAL A 452 -25.43 -27.96 6.16
N ASN A 453 -24.21 -28.00 6.67
CA ASN A 453 -23.84 -27.43 7.97
C ASN A 453 -23.14 -26.06 7.86
N ASN A 454 -22.96 -25.53 6.66
CA ASN A 454 -22.30 -24.25 6.49
C ASN A 454 -23.23 -23.10 6.88
N PRO A 455 -22.80 -22.18 7.76
CA PRO A 455 -23.66 -21.11 8.28
C PRO A 455 -24.12 -20.14 7.19
N PHE A 456 -23.27 -19.81 6.20
CA PHE A 456 -23.65 -18.95 5.08
C PHE A 456 -24.76 -19.59 4.25
N MET A 457 -24.61 -20.88 3.92
CA MET A 457 -25.61 -21.61 3.16
C MET A 457 -26.95 -21.72 3.91
N ASN A 458 -26.91 -21.91 5.24
CA ASN A 458 -28.11 -21.96 6.05
C ASN A 458 -28.84 -20.61 6.06
N ARG A 459 -28.14 -19.49 6.19
CA ARG A 459 -28.74 -18.14 6.07
C ARG A 459 -29.39 -17.94 4.69
N LEU A 460 -28.74 -18.41 3.64
CA LEU A 460 -29.25 -18.29 2.27
C LEU A 460 -30.55 -19.11 2.11
N LYS A 461 -30.59 -20.33 2.66
CA LYS A 461 -31.77 -21.19 2.68
C LYS A 461 -32.91 -20.58 3.46
N GLU A 462 -32.64 -20.00 4.63
CA GLU A 462 -33.64 -19.32 5.45
C GLU A 462 -34.23 -18.10 4.74
N ALA A 463 -33.41 -17.36 3.98
CA ALA A 463 -33.83 -16.17 3.27
C ALA A 463 -34.59 -16.47 1.98
N ASP A 464 -34.27 -17.57 1.29
CA ASP A 464 -34.89 -17.98 0.03
C ASP A 464 -34.83 -19.53 -0.13
N SER A 465 -35.84 -20.19 0.39
CA SER A 465 -35.93 -21.66 0.34
C SER A 465 -36.08 -22.19 -1.08
N GLU A 466 -36.78 -21.46 -1.97
CA GLU A 466 -36.91 -21.84 -3.38
C GLU A 466 -35.53 -21.84 -4.09
N LEU A 467 -34.72 -20.83 -3.85
CA LEU A 467 -33.35 -20.79 -4.36
C LEU A 467 -32.54 -22.02 -3.91
N TYR A 468 -32.66 -22.36 -2.63
CA TYR A 468 -31.99 -23.56 -2.10
C TYR A 468 -32.45 -24.85 -2.77
N ASP A 469 -33.75 -25.03 -2.97
CA ASP A 469 -34.32 -26.20 -3.65
C ASP A 469 -33.84 -26.29 -5.11
N LEU A 470 -33.78 -25.16 -5.80
CA LEU A 470 -33.22 -25.09 -7.15
C LEU A 470 -31.72 -25.45 -7.16
N MET A 471 -30.96 -25.06 -6.14
CA MET A 471 -29.54 -25.40 -5.99
C MET A 471 -29.34 -26.90 -5.74
N VAL A 472 -30.19 -27.51 -4.92
CA VAL A 472 -30.18 -28.96 -4.71
C VAL A 472 -30.45 -29.70 -6.03
N LYS A 473 -31.36 -29.17 -6.84
CA LYS A 473 -31.76 -29.78 -8.12
C LYS A 473 -30.73 -29.63 -9.23
N TYR A 474 -30.18 -28.43 -9.43
CA TYR A 474 -29.34 -28.09 -10.59
C TYR A 474 -27.86 -27.95 -10.23
N GLY A 475 -27.54 -27.87 -8.95
CA GLY A 475 -26.21 -27.46 -8.50
C GLY A 475 -25.96 -25.96 -8.61
N ARG A 476 -24.71 -25.59 -8.45
CA ARG A 476 -24.21 -24.22 -8.56
C ARG A 476 -23.03 -24.17 -9.49
N ARG A 477 -22.92 -23.13 -10.32
CA ARG A 477 -21.84 -22.99 -11.31
C ARG A 477 -20.49 -22.64 -10.70
N ASN A 478 -20.50 -21.91 -9.56
CA ASN A 478 -19.33 -21.30 -8.95
C ASN A 478 -19.22 -21.72 -7.48
N ILE A 479 -18.02 -22.12 -7.02
CA ILE A 479 -17.80 -22.61 -5.65
C ILE A 479 -18.03 -21.49 -4.61
N ALA A 480 -17.65 -20.26 -4.97
CA ALA A 480 -17.91 -19.05 -4.21
C ALA A 480 -18.11 -17.89 -5.16
N CYS A 481 -18.88 -16.87 -4.76
CA CYS A 481 -19.38 -15.85 -5.67
C CYS A 481 -19.00 -14.41 -5.30
N LEU A 482 -18.90 -14.08 -4.03
CA LEU A 482 -18.97 -12.70 -3.53
C LEU A 482 -17.73 -12.29 -2.74
N THR A 483 -17.23 -11.07 -3.00
CA THR A 483 -16.18 -10.44 -2.20
C THR A 483 -16.27 -8.92 -2.31
N ILE A 484 -15.92 -8.20 -1.25
CA ILE A 484 -15.83 -6.73 -1.32
C ILE A 484 -14.37 -6.34 -1.31
N ALA A 485 -13.88 -5.96 -2.50
CA ALA A 485 -12.53 -5.50 -2.73
C ALA A 485 -12.37 -4.01 -2.36
N PRO A 486 -11.12 -3.51 -2.16
CA PRO A 486 -10.89 -2.10 -1.84
C PRO A 486 -11.36 -1.12 -2.91
N THR A 487 -11.37 -1.51 -4.17
CA THR A 487 -11.75 -0.70 -5.35
C THR A 487 -11.05 0.67 -5.48
N GLY A 488 -9.83 0.81 -4.97
CA GLY A 488 -9.15 2.10 -4.86
C GLY A 488 -8.97 2.84 -6.19
N THR A 489 -8.56 2.16 -7.27
CA THR A 489 -8.48 2.77 -8.60
C THR A 489 -9.81 2.76 -9.34
N THR A 490 -10.65 1.76 -9.10
CA THR A 490 -11.99 1.65 -9.69
C THR A 490 -12.88 2.81 -9.25
N SER A 491 -12.84 3.18 -7.98
CA SER A 491 -13.64 4.30 -7.43
C SER A 491 -13.24 5.65 -8.02
N ILE A 492 -11.98 5.82 -8.43
CA ILE A 492 -11.55 7.02 -9.18
C ILE A 492 -12.26 7.06 -10.54
N LEU A 493 -12.37 5.92 -11.23
CA LEU A 493 -13.02 5.83 -12.53
C LEU A 493 -14.55 5.95 -12.44
N THR A 494 -15.16 5.43 -11.39
CA THR A 494 -16.60 5.61 -11.12
C THR A 494 -16.92 6.98 -10.52
N GLN A 495 -15.89 7.73 -10.09
CA GLN A 495 -16.03 9.02 -9.40
C GLN A 495 -16.92 8.92 -8.16
N THR A 496 -16.67 7.89 -7.35
CA THR A 496 -17.44 7.54 -6.14
C THR A 496 -16.53 7.21 -4.97
N THR A 497 -17.13 6.95 -3.80
CA THR A 497 -16.45 6.31 -2.67
C THR A 497 -16.04 4.89 -3.03
N SER A 498 -15.01 4.36 -2.35
CA SER A 498 -14.42 3.05 -2.65
C SER A 498 -14.99 1.94 -1.77
N GLY A 499 -15.27 0.78 -2.36
CA GLY A 499 -15.73 -0.41 -1.67
C GLY A 499 -16.90 -0.13 -0.74
N ILE A 500 -16.78 -0.61 0.50
CA ILE A 500 -17.72 -0.36 1.60
C ILE A 500 -17.38 0.90 2.42
N GLU A 501 -16.35 1.64 2.01
CA GLU A 501 -15.83 2.77 2.78
C GLU A 501 -16.75 4.01 2.73
N PRO A 502 -16.78 4.83 3.79
CA PRO A 502 -17.36 6.16 3.73
C PRO A 502 -16.50 7.08 2.85
N VAL A 503 -16.99 8.26 2.54
CA VAL A 503 -16.16 9.28 1.88
C VAL A 503 -14.93 9.59 2.74
N PHE A 504 -13.78 9.75 2.09
CA PHE A 504 -12.57 10.16 2.83
C PHE A 504 -12.74 11.58 3.38
N LEU A 505 -12.93 12.54 2.48
CA LEU A 505 -13.30 13.94 2.78
C LEU A 505 -14.19 14.44 1.65
N PRO A 506 -15.32 15.12 1.93
CA PRO A 506 -16.16 15.74 0.90
C PRO A 506 -15.44 16.83 0.14
N VAL A 507 -14.54 17.55 0.82
CA VAL A 507 -13.75 18.65 0.27
C VAL A 507 -12.35 18.60 0.86
N TYR A 508 -11.32 18.75 0.03
CA TYR A 508 -9.93 18.81 0.47
C TYR A 508 -9.11 19.72 -0.43
N LYS A 509 -7.98 20.20 0.08
CA LYS A 509 -7.04 21.02 -0.70
C LYS A 509 -5.94 20.17 -1.33
N ARG A 510 -5.58 20.50 -2.55
CA ARG A 510 -4.39 20.01 -3.22
C ARG A 510 -3.42 21.15 -3.50
N ARG A 511 -2.15 20.84 -3.52
CA ARG A 511 -1.07 21.73 -3.96
C ARG A 511 -0.54 21.27 -5.29
N ARG A 512 -0.42 22.19 -6.23
CA ARG A 512 0.25 22.02 -7.52
C ARG A 512 1.45 22.96 -7.58
N LYS A 513 2.63 22.42 -7.87
CA LYS A 513 3.82 23.24 -8.09
C LYS A 513 3.62 24.11 -9.34
N VAL A 514 3.84 25.40 -9.20
CA VAL A 514 3.80 26.35 -10.30
C VAL A 514 5.15 26.37 -10.99
N ASN A 515 5.19 26.12 -12.31
CA ASN A 515 6.43 26.16 -13.07
C ASN A 515 6.74 27.59 -13.51
N ALA A 516 8.03 27.90 -13.71
CA ALA A 516 8.51 29.23 -14.09
C ALA A 516 7.89 29.78 -15.40
N ASN A 517 7.28 28.91 -16.22
CA ASN A 517 6.63 29.27 -17.47
C ASN A 517 5.12 29.51 -17.34
N ASP A 518 4.53 29.26 -16.20
CA ASP A 518 3.10 29.43 -15.94
C ASP A 518 2.81 30.89 -15.57
N LYS A 519 2.63 31.75 -16.57
CA LYS A 519 2.54 33.24 -16.39
C LYS A 519 1.18 33.72 -15.82
N GLU A 520 0.17 32.89 -15.72
CA GLU A 520 -1.19 33.27 -15.32
C GLU A 520 -1.70 32.46 -14.09
N VAL A 521 -0.82 31.74 -13.40
CA VAL A 521 -1.21 30.89 -12.27
C VAL A 521 -1.03 31.63 -10.96
N ARG A 522 -2.04 31.59 -10.11
CA ARG A 522 -2.00 32.13 -8.75
C ARG A 522 -0.98 31.37 -7.91
N VAL A 523 -0.16 32.09 -7.16
CA VAL A 523 0.75 31.52 -6.16
C VAL A 523 0.12 31.72 -4.79
N ASP A 524 -0.28 30.64 -4.15
CA ASP A 524 -0.90 30.67 -2.80
C ASP A 524 0.08 30.32 -1.71
N PHE A 525 1.13 29.58 -2.05
CA PHE A 525 2.13 29.13 -1.08
C PHE A 525 3.50 29.06 -1.76
N VAL A 526 4.51 29.49 -1.06
CA VAL A 526 5.90 29.30 -1.43
C VAL A 526 6.57 28.48 -0.32
N ASP A 527 7.15 27.35 -0.67
CA ASP A 527 7.82 26.51 0.32
C ASP A 527 9.20 27.07 0.71
N GLU A 528 9.83 26.45 1.69
CA GLU A 528 11.13 26.86 2.20
C GLU A 528 12.27 26.75 1.17
N SER A 529 12.05 26.02 0.08
CA SER A 529 12.98 25.89 -1.06
C SER A 529 12.78 26.97 -2.13
N GLY A 530 11.76 27.82 -1.97
CA GLY A 530 11.39 28.87 -2.92
C GLY A 530 10.52 28.37 -4.08
N ASP A 531 10.02 27.14 -4.00
CA ASP A 531 9.08 26.59 -4.96
C ASP A 531 7.68 27.15 -4.69
N ALA A 532 7.07 27.71 -5.73
CA ALA A 532 5.74 28.29 -5.70
C ALA A 532 4.68 27.21 -5.96
N PHE A 533 3.59 27.24 -5.20
CA PHE A 533 2.46 26.33 -5.33
C PHE A 533 1.15 27.09 -5.44
N GLU A 534 0.29 26.58 -6.28
CA GLU A 534 -1.12 26.91 -6.30
C GLU A 534 -1.86 25.91 -5.42
N GLU A 535 -2.68 26.41 -4.49
CA GLU A 535 -3.63 25.61 -3.71
C GLU A 535 -4.99 25.66 -4.40
N TYR A 536 -5.55 24.52 -4.71
CA TYR A 536 -6.90 24.43 -5.25
C TYR A 536 -7.75 23.44 -4.45
N VAL A 537 -9.04 23.76 -4.37
CA VAL A 537 -10.01 22.94 -3.68
C VAL A 537 -10.46 21.80 -4.58
N VAL A 538 -10.47 20.60 -4.06
CA VAL A 538 -11.00 19.41 -4.74
C VAL A 538 -12.23 18.95 -3.99
N TYR A 539 -13.33 18.86 -4.70
CA TYR A 539 -14.59 18.36 -4.20
C TYR A 539 -14.77 16.90 -4.59
N HIS A 540 -15.31 16.10 -3.68
CA HIS A 540 -15.75 14.76 -4.01
C HIS A 540 -16.88 14.82 -5.07
N PRO A 541 -16.84 14.06 -6.19
CA PRO A 541 -17.79 14.23 -7.29
C PRO A 541 -19.26 14.14 -6.88
N LYS A 542 -19.62 13.21 -6.00
CA LYS A 542 -21.01 13.06 -5.53
C LYS A 542 -21.42 14.16 -4.54
N PHE A 543 -20.46 14.77 -3.85
CA PHE A 543 -20.71 15.96 -3.06
C PHE A 543 -21.05 17.18 -3.95
N ILE A 544 -20.36 17.32 -5.09
CA ILE A 544 -20.75 18.32 -6.12
C ILE A 544 -22.18 18.08 -6.58
N THR A 545 -22.56 16.82 -6.85
CA THR A 545 -23.93 16.48 -7.24
C THR A 545 -24.93 16.90 -6.17
N TRP A 546 -24.64 16.64 -4.88
CA TRP A 546 -25.47 17.08 -3.77
C TRP A 546 -25.56 18.60 -3.70
N MET A 547 -24.45 19.34 -3.83
CA MET A 547 -24.42 20.80 -3.83
C MET A 547 -25.34 21.36 -4.93
N ASN A 548 -25.21 20.87 -6.16
CA ASN A 548 -25.99 21.31 -7.30
C ASN A 548 -27.49 21.08 -7.09
N ILE A 549 -27.90 19.92 -6.57
CA ILE A 549 -29.30 19.59 -6.27
C ILE A 549 -29.89 20.54 -5.21
N ASN A 550 -29.06 20.97 -4.24
CA ASN A 550 -29.45 21.85 -3.16
C ASN A 550 -29.23 23.34 -3.47
N GLY A 551 -28.89 23.70 -4.72
CA GLY A 551 -28.73 25.09 -5.16
C GLY A 551 -27.49 25.77 -4.55
N ILE A 552 -26.49 25.01 -4.13
CA ILE A 552 -25.22 25.51 -3.58
C ILE A 552 -24.20 25.59 -4.71
N GLU A 553 -23.68 26.79 -4.95
CA GLU A 553 -22.67 27.00 -5.99
C GLU A 553 -21.33 26.36 -5.59
N VAL A 554 -20.65 25.72 -6.54
CA VAL A 554 -19.29 25.17 -6.35
C VAL A 554 -18.28 26.28 -6.62
N LYS A 555 -17.48 26.65 -5.61
CA LYS A 555 -16.46 27.72 -5.70
C LYS A 555 -15.10 27.23 -5.18
N ASP A 556 -14.05 27.63 -5.87
CA ASP A 556 -12.67 27.30 -5.46
C ASP A 556 -12.15 28.17 -4.31
N ASN A 557 -12.84 29.22 -3.96
CA ASN A 557 -12.39 30.22 -2.97
C ASN A 557 -13.20 30.24 -1.67
N TYR A 558 -13.96 29.20 -1.35
CA TYR A 558 -14.62 29.09 -0.05
C TYR A 558 -13.58 29.03 1.08
N THR A 559 -13.88 29.73 2.18
CA THR A 559 -13.09 29.59 3.42
C THR A 559 -13.35 28.24 4.08
N GLN A 560 -12.49 27.81 4.99
CA GLN A 560 -12.70 26.54 5.70
C GLN A 560 -14.01 26.55 6.47
N GLU A 561 -14.35 27.68 7.12
CA GLU A 561 -15.59 27.82 7.88
C GLU A 561 -16.82 27.67 6.97
N GLN A 562 -16.78 28.26 5.76
CA GLN A 562 -17.85 28.09 4.76
C GLN A 562 -17.97 26.64 4.27
N ILE A 563 -16.84 25.97 4.07
CA ILE A 563 -16.83 24.55 3.69
C ILE A 563 -17.44 23.70 4.82
N ASP A 564 -17.04 23.95 6.06
CA ASP A 564 -17.56 23.21 7.22
C ASP A 564 -19.08 23.44 7.39
N GLU A 565 -19.58 24.65 7.17
CA GLU A 565 -21.01 24.95 7.17
C GLU A 565 -21.79 24.25 6.07
N ILE A 566 -21.21 24.15 4.85
CA ILE A 566 -21.83 23.45 3.73
C ILE A 566 -21.86 21.94 4.02
N VAL A 567 -20.74 21.37 4.46
CA VAL A 567 -20.63 19.95 4.81
C VAL A 567 -21.61 19.60 5.93
N ALA A 568 -21.77 20.49 6.94
CA ALA A 568 -22.68 20.27 8.05
C ALA A 568 -24.16 20.12 7.65
N LYS A 569 -24.55 20.63 6.48
CA LYS A 569 -25.90 20.50 5.92
C LYS A 569 -26.06 19.24 5.06
N SER A 570 -24.99 18.55 4.76
CA SER A 570 -24.97 17.41 3.86
C SER A 570 -25.12 16.06 4.59
N PRO A 571 -25.54 14.99 3.89
CA PRO A 571 -25.54 13.64 4.44
C PRO A 571 -24.12 13.09 4.71
N TYR A 572 -23.08 13.79 4.29
CA TYR A 572 -21.68 13.46 4.58
C TYR A 572 -21.19 14.00 5.92
N TYR A 573 -22.00 14.78 6.63
CA TYR A 573 -21.63 15.31 7.94
C TYR A 573 -21.49 14.18 8.97
N LYS A 574 -20.36 14.14 9.67
CA LYS A 574 -19.98 13.05 10.60
C LYS A 574 -20.03 11.64 9.97
N ALA A 575 -19.88 11.58 8.67
CA ALA A 575 -19.90 10.35 7.87
C ALA A 575 -18.64 10.21 7.00
N THR A 576 -17.55 10.89 7.36
CA THR A 576 -16.25 10.77 6.69
C THR A 576 -15.40 9.69 7.36
N SER A 577 -14.33 9.27 6.70
CA SER A 577 -13.43 8.25 7.25
C SER A 577 -12.86 8.62 8.62
N ASN A 578 -12.67 9.91 8.90
CA ASN A 578 -12.02 10.40 10.12
C ASN A 578 -12.99 10.78 11.26
N ASP A 579 -14.29 10.89 10.99
CA ASP A 579 -15.26 11.35 11.99
C ASP A 579 -16.52 10.46 12.11
N VAL A 580 -16.60 9.38 11.32
CA VAL A 580 -17.65 8.37 11.48
C VAL A 580 -17.57 7.68 12.84
N ASP A 581 -18.69 7.21 13.35
CA ASP A 581 -18.67 6.29 14.50
C ASP A 581 -17.98 4.97 14.08
N TRP A 582 -16.73 4.81 14.48
CA TRP A 582 -15.89 3.68 14.08
C TRP A 582 -16.42 2.34 14.61
N LEU A 583 -17.00 2.29 15.82
CA LEU A 583 -17.59 1.07 16.36
C LEU A 583 -18.80 0.65 15.53
N ASN A 584 -19.65 1.59 15.18
CA ASN A 584 -20.79 1.31 14.31
C ASN A 584 -20.36 0.94 12.88
N LYS A 585 -19.27 1.53 12.37
CA LYS A 585 -18.66 1.10 11.10
C LYS A 585 -18.25 -0.38 11.14
N VAL A 586 -17.62 -0.82 12.23
CA VAL A 586 -17.23 -2.23 12.42
C VAL A 586 -18.45 -3.14 12.54
N LYS A 587 -19.47 -2.75 13.28
CA LYS A 587 -20.73 -3.51 13.38
C LYS A 587 -21.42 -3.63 12.02
N MET A 588 -21.43 -2.57 11.22
CA MET A 588 -21.94 -2.60 9.86
C MET A 588 -21.15 -3.59 8.99
N GLN A 589 -19.81 -3.58 9.06
CA GLN A 589 -18.97 -4.55 8.37
C GLN A 589 -19.33 -5.98 8.75
N GLY A 590 -19.49 -6.28 10.05
CA GLY A 590 -19.86 -7.60 10.54
C GLY A 590 -21.26 -8.04 10.08
N ALA A 591 -22.21 -7.10 10.04
CA ALA A 591 -23.57 -7.37 9.57
C ALA A 591 -23.61 -7.67 8.06
N VAL A 592 -22.88 -6.90 7.26
CA VAL A 592 -22.73 -7.12 5.81
C VAL A 592 -21.95 -8.39 5.51
N GLN A 593 -20.94 -8.72 6.32
CA GLN A 593 -20.11 -9.94 6.15
C GLN A 593 -20.94 -11.22 6.13
N LYS A 594 -22.07 -11.26 6.80
CA LYS A 594 -22.99 -12.42 6.79
C LYS A 594 -23.53 -12.73 5.39
N TRP A 595 -23.50 -11.76 4.49
CA TRP A 595 -24.00 -11.88 3.11
C TRP A 595 -22.88 -11.87 2.07
N VAL A 596 -21.63 -11.97 2.50
CA VAL A 596 -20.45 -12.07 1.62
C VAL A 596 -19.71 -13.36 1.95
N ASP A 597 -19.68 -14.29 1.02
CA ASP A 597 -19.12 -15.64 1.25
C ASP A 597 -17.59 -15.64 1.38
N HIS A 598 -16.87 -14.77 0.65
CA HIS A 598 -15.46 -14.52 0.93
C HIS A 598 -15.30 -13.54 2.11
N SER A 599 -14.54 -12.47 1.92
CA SER A 599 -14.32 -11.49 2.96
C SER A 599 -14.54 -10.06 2.44
N ILE A 600 -14.31 -9.09 3.30
CA ILE A 600 -14.44 -7.67 3.03
C ILE A 600 -13.11 -7.02 3.32
N SER A 601 -12.55 -6.31 2.33
CA SER A 601 -11.42 -5.42 2.55
C SER A 601 -11.93 -4.08 3.06
N VAL A 602 -11.56 -3.75 4.28
CA VAL A 602 -11.92 -2.50 4.93
C VAL A 602 -10.75 -1.97 5.75
N THR A 603 -10.56 -0.66 5.72
CA THR A 603 -9.60 0.02 6.57
C THR A 603 -10.33 1.02 7.45
N ILE A 604 -10.13 0.92 8.75
CA ILE A 604 -10.64 1.90 9.69
C ILE A 604 -9.61 3.02 9.78
N ASN A 605 -9.91 4.16 9.14
CA ASN A 605 -9.05 5.33 9.22
C ASN A 605 -9.32 6.06 10.53
N LEU A 606 -8.25 6.36 11.24
CA LEU A 606 -8.29 6.96 12.57
C LEU A 606 -7.42 8.22 12.61
N PRO A 607 -7.83 9.27 13.33
CA PRO A 607 -7.01 10.45 13.49
C PRO A 607 -5.73 10.15 14.27
N ASN A 608 -4.74 11.03 14.14
CA ASN A 608 -3.41 10.83 14.74
C ASN A 608 -3.44 10.72 16.28
N ASP A 609 -4.39 11.36 16.92
CA ASP A 609 -4.53 11.44 18.40
C ASP A 609 -5.38 10.30 19.00
N VAL A 610 -5.79 9.31 18.20
CA VAL A 610 -6.54 8.15 18.70
C VAL A 610 -5.69 7.31 19.66
N SER A 611 -6.31 6.84 20.73
CA SER A 611 -5.65 5.97 21.71
C SER A 611 -5.54 4.51 21.23
N GLU A 612 -4.55 3.80 21.77
CA GLU A 612 -4.43 2.33 21.55
C GLU A 612 -5.65 1.59 22.12
N ASP A 613 -6.25 2.06 23.20
CA ASP A 613 -7.47 1.47 23.76
C ASP A 613 -8.65 1.50 22.79
N MET A 614 -8.80 2.58 21.99
CA MET A 614 -9.81 2.63 20.94
C MET A 614 -9.53 1.59 19.86
N VAL A 615 -8.27 1.42 19.44
CA VAL A 615 -7.88 0.39 18.47
C VAL A 615 -8.21 -1.00 19.01
N ASN A 616 -7.91 -1.27 20.29
CA ASN A 616 -8.29 -2.51 20.96
C ASN A 616 -9.80 -2.76 20.93
N LYS A 617 -10.61 -1.75 21.30
CA LYS A 617 -12.08 -1.84 21.25
C LYS A 617 -12.59 -2.17 19.84
N LEU A 618 -12.01 -1.57 18.80
CA LEU A 618 -12.38 -1.81 17.40
C LEU A 618 -12.09 -3.24 16.98
N TYR A 619 -10.93 -3.78 17.30
CA TYR A 619 -10.57 -5.16 16.95
C TYR A 619 -11.42 -6.20 17.73
N VAL A 620 -11.68 -5.95 19.01
CA VAL A 620 -12.55 -6.82 19.81
C VAL A 620 -13.98 -6.79 19.29
N GLU A 621 -14.50 -5.62 18.91
CA GLU A 621 -15.84 -5.48 18.31
C GLU A 621 -15.90 -6.17 16.94
N ALA A 622 -14.84 -6.08 16.14
CA ALA A 622 -14.76 -6.77 14.84
C ALA A 622 -14.89 -8.29 15.00
N TRP A 623 -14.18 -8.87 15.96
CA TRP A 623 -14.31 -10.28 16.30
C TRP A 623 -15.73 -10.66 16.76
N LYS A 624 -16.29 -9.88 17.70
CA LYS A 624 -17.65 -10.12 18.25
C LYS A 624 -18.75 -9.99 17.19
N SER A 625 -18.58 -9.05 16.26
CA SER A 625 -19.54 -8.80 15.18
C SER A 625 -19.46 -9.81 14.04
N GLY A 626 -18.47 -10.73 14.06
CA GLY A 626 -18.29 -11.75 13.03
C GLY A 626 -17.60 -11.25 11.77
N CYS A 627 -16.80 -10.20 11.86
CA CYS A 627 -15.88 -9.81 10.78
C CYS A 627 -14.85 -10.91 10.54
N LYS A 628 -14.46 -11.10 9.28
CA LYS A 628 -13.41 -12.06 8.90
C LYS A 628 -12.01 -11.46 8.98
N GLY A 629 -11.90 -10.15 8.96
CA GLY A 629 -10.65 -9.42 9.10
C GLY A 629 -10.89 -7.97 9.49
N CYS A 630 -9.85 -7.34 10.00
CA CYS A 630 -9.86 -5.93 10.38
C CYS A 630 -8.46 -5.33 10.22
N THR A 631 -8.40 -4.12 9.68
CA THR A 631 -7.19 -3.33 9.54
C THR A 631 -7.47 -1.90 9.97
N VAL A 632 -6.58 -1.30 10.74
CA VAL A 632 -6.64 0.11 11.10
C VAL A 632 -5.53 0.88 10.39
N TYR A 633 -5.79 2.14 10.10
CA TYR A 633 -4.80 3.10 9.64
C TYR A 633 -4.94 4.37 10.46
N ARG A 634 -3.94 4.65 11.30
CA ARG A 634 -3.87 5.90 12.05
C ARG A 634 -3.14 6.94 11.20
N ASP A 635 -3.71 8.13 11.11
CA ASP A 635 -3.13 9.23 10.35
C ASP A 635 -1.70 9.54 10.85
N GLY A 636 -0.74 9.56 9.91
CA GLY A 636 0.68 9.75 10.23
C GLY A 636 1.44 8.48 10.65
N SER A 637 0.79 7.31 10.76
CA SER A 637 1.49 6.03 11.03
C SER A 637 2.33 5.53 9.84
N ARG A 638 2.04 6.00 8.64
CA ARG A 638 2.83 5.79 7.41
C ARG A 638 2.88 7.08 6.61
N SER A 639 3.85 7.23 5.70
CA SER A 639 3.86 8.34 4.74
C SER A 639 2.62 8.26 3.84
N GLY A 640 1.64 9.09 4.12
CA GLY A 640 0.37 9.13 3.39
C GLY A 640 0.40 10.08 2.18
N VAL A 641 -0.39 9.76 1.16
CA VAL A 641 -0.54 10.56 -0.06
C VAL A 641 -1.60 11.66 0.10
N LEU A 642 -2.49 11.54 1.09
CA LEU A 642 -3.59 12.47 1.34
C LEU A 642 -3.41 13.15 2.70
N ILE A 643 -3.49 14.47 2.73
CA ILE A 643 -3.35 15.29 3.94
C ILE A 643 -4.71 15.91 4.26
N SER A 644 -5.22 15.69 5.49
CA SER A 644 -6.44 16.34 5.95
C SER A 644 -6.15 17.79 6.32
N LEU A 645 -7.09 18.71 6.02
CA LEU A 645 -6.98 20.15 6.30
C LEU A 645 -6.81 20.46 7.80
N LYS A 646 -7.31 19.60 8.68
CA LYS A 646 -7.17 19.76 10.14
C LYS A 646 -5.74 19.60 10.64
N ASN A 647 -4.86 18.93 9.90
CA ASN A 647 -3.47 18.72 10.30
C ASN A 647 -2.54 19.89 9.97
N GLU A 648 -2.93 20.84 9.12
CA GLU A 648 -2.10 22.03 8.84
C GLU A 648 -2.02 23.01 10.00
N LYS A 649 -3.05 23.10 10.85
CA LYS A 649 -3.03 23.99 12.02
C LYS A 649 -2.13 23.48 13.17
N LYS A 650 -1.73 22.22 13.19
CA LYS A 650 -0.84 21.67 14.23
C LYS A 650 0.64 21.61 13.82
N LYS A 651 0.98 21.67 12.54
CA LYS A 651 2.39 21.66 12.08
C LYS A 651 3.05 23.05 12.09
N THR A 652 2.29 24.13 12.21
CA THR A 652 2.83 25.50 12.26
C THR A 652 3.09 26.02 13.68
N THR A 653 2.92 25.22 14.73
CA THR A 653 3.11 25.67 16.11
C THR A 653 4.11 24.83 16.92
N GLU A 654 4.89 23.96 16.30
CA GLU A 654 6.11 23.42 16.90
C GLU A 654 7.39 23.95 16.21
N ASN A 655 7.43 25.22 15.89
CA ASN A 655 8.66 25.98 16.06
C ASN A 655 8.85 26.10 17.57
N ALA A 656 9.63 25.16 18.12
CA ALA A 656 10.05 25.25 19.51
C ALA A 656 10.51 26.68 19.79
N ALA A 657 9.90 27.30 20.73
CA ALA A 657 10.40 28.57 21.27
C ALA A 657 11.92 28.42 21.48
N PRO A 658 12.73 29.41 21.15
CA PRO A 658 14.16 29.36 21.42
C PRO A 658 14.34 29.00 22.89
N SER A 659 15.20 28.03 23.15
CA SER A 659 15.61 27.72 24.52
C SER A 659 16.03 29.04 25.18
N PRO A 660 15.68 29.28 26.45
CA PRO A 660 16.10 30.50 27.12
C PRO A 660 17.61 30.66 26.91
N ALA A 661 18.02 31.90 26.61
CA ALA A 661 19.42 32.23 26.50
C ALA A 661 20.12 31.81 27.80
N ASP A 662 21.33 31.27 27.72
CA ASP A 662 22.15 31.08 28.90
C ASP A 662 22.47 32.43 29.55
N GLU A 663 23.04 32.38 30.73
CA GLU A 663 23.39 33.60 31.51
C GLU A 663 24.26 34.60 30.72
N ASN A 664 24.83 34.20 29.57
CA ASN A 664 25.68 35.00 28.67
C ASN A 664 24.99 35.44 27.36
N GLY A 665 23.69 35.17 27.19
CA GLY A 665 22.91 35.62 26.04
C GLY A 665 23.06 34.77 24.76
N PHE A 666 23.66 33.59 24.80
CA PHE A 666 23.78 32.68 23.64
C PHE A 666 22.54 31.78 23.51
N VAL A 667 21.91 31.83 22.34
CA VAL A 667 20.78 30.98 22.02
C VAL A 667 21.28 29.72 21.29
N THR A 668 21.20 28.57 21.96
CA THR A 668 21.47 27.28 21.30
C THR A 668 20.19 26.72 20.69
N HIS A 669 20.20 26.47 19.39
CA HIS A 669 19.10 25.76 18.77
C HIS A 669 19.15 24.28 19.19
N LYS A 670 18.04 23.77 19.74
CA LYS A 670 17.89 22.33 19.99
C LYS A 670 18.01 21.57 18.68
N ARG A 671 18.91 20.57 18.62
CA ARG A 671 19.11 19.79 17.39
C ARG A 671 17.81 19.10 16.97
N PRO A 672 17.31 19.34 15.75
CA PRO A 672 16.21 18.56 15.18
C PRO A 672 16.56 17.07 15.06
N ILE A 673 15.56 16.22 14.98
CA ILE A 673 15.76 14.77 14.74
C ILE A 673 16.42 14.55 13.38
N GLU A 674 15.98 15.27 12.35
CA GLU A 674 16.54 15.24 10.99
C GLU A 674 17.22 16.56 10.67
N LEU A 675 18.36 16.48 9.99
CA LEU A 675 19.08 17.63 9.42
C LEU A 675 19.36 17.36 7.96
N ASP A 676 19.14 18.34 7.11
CA ASP A 676 19.64 18.29 5.74
C ASP A 676 21.17 18.20 5.78
N ALA A 677 21.74 17.45 4.88
CA ALA A 677 23.18 17.21 4.89
C ALA A 677 23.79 17.23 3.50
N ASP A 678 24.97 17.85 3.43
CA ASP A 678 25.86 17.79 2.27
C ASP A 678 26.92 16.70 2.46
N VAL A 679 27.32 16.09 1.36
CA VAL A 679 28.35 15.04 1.34
C VAL A 679 29.58 15.54 0.58
N VAL A 680 30.71 15.55 1.27
CA VAL A 680 32.01 15.95 0.69
C VAL A 680 33.02 14.82 0.83
N ARG A 681 33.73 14.53 -0.26
CA ARG A 681 34.75 13.48 -0.30
C ARG A 681 36.13 14.12 -0.39
N PHE A 682 37.08 13.56 0.34
CA PHE A 682 38.46 14.01 0.37
C PHE A 682 39.41 12.84 0.58
N GLN A 683 40.71 13.09 0.56
CA GLN A 683 41.75 12.12 0.91
C GLN A 683 42.40 12.51 2.22
N ASN A 684 42.63 11.50 3.06
CA ASN A 684 43.53 11.61 4.21
C ASN A 684 44.67 10.62 3.98
N ASN A 685 45.86 11.16 3.68
CA ASN A 685 47.01 10.39 3.19
C ASN A 685 46.62 9.60 1.90
N LYS A 686 46.65 8.30 1.92
CA LYS A 686 46.27 7.42 0.79
C LYS A 686 44.82 6.89 0.86
N GLU A 687 44.13 7.17 1.95
CA GLU A 687 42.79 6.69 2.19
C GLU A 687 41.73 7.64 1.64
N LYS A 688 40.63 7.09 1.14
CA LYS A 688 39.44 7.87 0.75
C LYS A 688 38.58 8.14 1.96
N TRP A 689 38.22 9.40 2.16
CA TRP A 689 37.42 9.84 3.28
C TRP A 689 36.14 10.54 2.81
N ILE A 690 35.14 10.56 3.66
CA ILE A 690 33.86 11.20 3.44
C ILE A 690 33.47 12.03 4.66
N ALA A 691 32.91 13.22 4.40
CA ALA A 691 32.31 14.07 5.40
C ALA A 691 30.83 14.27 5.09
N PHE A 692 30.00 14.16 6.14
CA PHE A 692 28.60 14.53 6.13
C PHE A 692 28.42 15.80 6.98
N ILE A 693 27.91 16.87 6.36
CA ILE A 693 27.75 18.16 7.03
C ILE A 693 26.26 18.41 7.22
N GLY A 694 25.78 18.31 8.45
CA GLY A 694 24.40 18.61 8.82
C GLY A 694 24.16 20.12 8.86
N LEU A 695 23.04 20.55 8.27
CA LEU A 695 22.72 21.95 8.06
C LEU A 695 21.46 22.35 8.83
N ILE A 696 21.45 23.56 9.39
CA ILE A 696 20.25 24.27 9.84
C ILE A 696 20.22 25.62 9.11
N ASP A 697 19.10 25.92 8.44
CA ASP A 697 18.93 27.15 7.64
C ASP A 697 20.06 27.33 6.62
N GLY A 698 20.51 26.23 5.99
CA GLY A 698 21.60 26.23 5.01
C GLY A 698 22.99 26.46 5.60
N LYS A 699 23.14 26.59 6.92
CA LYS A 699 24.42 26.81 7.62
C LYS A 699 24.89 25.55 8.32
N PRO A 700 26.21 25.25 8.31
CA PRO A 700 26.75 24.11 9.03
C PRO A 700 26.41 24.12 10.51
N TYR A 701 25.90 23.00 10.98
CA TYR A 701 25.50 22.78 12.37
C TYR A 701 26.30 21.64 13.01
N GLU A 702 26.60 20.61 12.23
CA GLU A 702 27.40 19.46 12.67
C GLU A 702 28.18 18.86 11.50
N ILE A 703 29.26 18.15 11.80
CA ILE A 703 30.05 17.42 10.81
C ILE A 703 30.39 16.03 11.33
N PHE A 704 30.32 15.05 10.42
CA PHE A 704 30.71 13.66 10.64
C PHE A 704 31.73 13.28 9.59
N THR A 705 32.81 12.62 9.97
CA THR A 705 33.88 12.24 9.04
C THR A 705 34.31 10.79 9.24
N GLY A 706 34.50 10.04 8.17
CA GLY A 706 34.93 8.66 8.24
C GLY A 706 35.58 8.18 6.94
N ILE A 707 36.12 6.95 6.99
CA ILE A 707 36.70 6.28 5.82
C ILE A 707 35.59 5.93 4.84
N ALA A 708 35.79 6.24 3.55
CA ALA A 708 34.88 5.89 2.48
C ALA A 708 35.34 4.59 1.81
N ASP A 709 35.04 3.46 2.45
CA ASP A 709 35.40 2.11 2.00
C ASP A 709 34.22 1.15 2.16
N ASP A 710 34.19 0.10 1.34
CA ASP A 710 33.10 -0.87 1.32
C ASP A 710 33.25 -1.94 2.43
N ASP A 711 34.45 -2.23 2.87
CA ASP A 711 34.76 -3.30 3.82
C ASP A 711 35.00 -2.79 5.25
N GLU A 712 35.68 -1.65 5.42
CA GLU A 712 36.08 -1.10 6.72
C GLU A 712 35.48 0.28 7.03
N GLY A 713 34.65 0.83 6.16
CA GLY A 713 34.17 2.19 6.26
C GLY A 713 32.70 2.39 5.91
N ILE A 714 32.41 3.53 5.30
CA ILE A 714 31.07 3.91 4.88
C ILE A 714 30.97 3.84 3.36
N PHE A 715 30.12 2.93 2.87
CA PHE A 715 29.75 2.92 1.46
C PHE A 715 28.68 3.97 1.17
N CYS A 716 29.07 5.01 0.47
CA CYS A 716 28.15 6.01 -0.07
C CYS A 716 28.45 6.22 -1.56
N PRO A 717 27.48 5.96 -2.46
CA PRO A 717 27.71 6.10 -3.91
C PRO A 717 28.26 7.48 -4.30
N LYS A 718 29.23 7.53 -5.23
CA LYS A 718 29.88 8.79 -5.64
C LYS A 718 28.91 9.85 -6.17
N SER A 719 27.76 9.43 -6.65
CA SER A 719 26.72 10.32 -7.16
C SER A 719 25.90 11.02 -6.07
N VAL A 720 26.04 10.62 -4.81
CA VAL A 720 25.31 11.21 -3.69
C VAL A 720 26.12 12.39 -3.16
N SER A 721 25.57 13.58 -3.29
CA SER A 721 26.16 14.84 -2.78
C SER A 721 25.31 15.48 -1.68
N LYS A 722 24.06 15.04 -1.51
CA LYS A 722 23.11 15.56 -0.52
C LYS A 722 22.29 14.42 0.09
N GLY A 723 21.81 14.64 1.31
CA GLY A 723 20.94 13.72 2.03
C GLY A 723 20.48 14.31 3.35
N LYS A 724 20.13 13.45 4.32
CA LYS A 724 19.73 13.87 5.68
C LYS A 724 20.51 13.09 6.72
N ILE A 725 20.86 13.73 7.82
CA ILE A 725 21.39 13.07 9.01
C ILE A 725 20.27 12.93 10.03
N ILE A 726 19.93 11.68 10.34
CA ILE A 726 18.84 11.32 11.27
C ILE A 726 19.45 10.91 12.61
N LYS A 727 18.97 11.51 13.69
CA LYS A 727 19.33 11.12 15.05
C LYS A 727 18.32 10.09 15.54
N VAL A 728 18.78 8.91 15.82
CA VAL A 728 18.01 7.81 16.41
C VAL A 728 18.41 7.71 17.90
N ILE A 729 17.45 7.48 18.76
CA ILE A 729 17.67 7.22 20.20
C ILE A 729 17.12 5.81 20.42
N ASP A 730 17.97 4.90 20.88
CA ASP A 730 17.56 3.53 21.20
C ASP A 730 16.81 3.44 22.54
N GLU A 731 16.29 2.26 22.85
CA GLU A 731 15.53 1.98 24.07
C GLU A 731 16.34 2.23 25.37
N ASN A 732 17.66 2.24 25.30
CA ASN A 732 18.57 2.52 26.41
C ASN A 732 18.99 4.00 26.49
N GLY A 733 18.40 4.87 25.62
CA GLY A 733 18.73 6.29 25.57
C GLY A 733 20.06 6.59 24.85
N GLN A 734 20.69 5.59 24.19
CA GLN A 734 21.91 5.80 23.41
C GLN A 734 21.57 6.47 22.08
N LYS A 735 22.43 7.39 21.67
CA LYS A 735 22.24 8.20 20.46
C LYS A 735 23.02 7.60 19.31
N ARG A 736 22.33 7.21 18.23
CA ARG A 736 22.90 6.78 16.97
C ARG A 736 22.60 7.86 15.90
N TYR A 737 23.47 7.99 14.92
CA TYR A 737 23.30 8.91 13.81
C TYR A 737 23.36 8.13 12.51
N ASP A 738 22.35 8.30 11.68
CA ASP A 738 22.22 7.63 10.38
C ASP A 738 22.23 8.66 9.26
N PHE A 739 22.73 8.28 8.07
CA PHE A 739 22.66 9.14 6.88
C PHE A 739 21.71 8.54 5.86
N GLN A 740 20.71 9.31 5.47
CA GLN A 740 19.70 8.91 4.48
C GLN A 740 19.81 9.74 3.21
N PHE A 741 19.76 9.10 2.06
CA PHE A 741 19.77 9.76 0.76
C PHE A 741 18.83 9.06 -0.22
N VAL A 742 18.48 9.76 -1.30
CA VAL A 742 17.71 9.21 -2.41
C VAL A 742 18.68 8.76 -3.50
N ASN A 743 18.65 7.49 -3.87
CA ASN A 743 19.52 6.96 -4.91
C ASN A 743 18.99 7.35 -6.32
N LYS A 744 19.79 7.08 -7.37
CA LYS A 744 19.43 7.41 -8.78
C LYS A 744 18.11 6.79 -9.26
N ARG A 745 17.59 5.78 -8.56
CA ARG A 745 16.34 5.11 -8.87
C ARG A 745 15.15 5.65 -8.06
N GLY A 746 15.34 6.73 -7.28
CA GLY A 746 14.31 7.34 -6.47
C GLY A 746 14.04 6.66 -5.11
N PHE A 747 14.86 5.68 -4.71
CA PHE A 747 14.69 5.00 -3.42
C PHE A 747 15.49 5.67 -2.32
N LYS A 748 14.87 5.82 -1.15
CA LYS A 748 15.57 6.23 0.07
C LYS A 748 16.49 5.09 0.52
N THR A 749 17.74 5.40 0.74
CA THR A 749 18.76 4.47 1.24
C THR A 749 19.34 5.05 2.50
N THR A 750 19.44 4.27 3.56
CA THR A 750 19.96 4.71 4.86
C THR A 750 21.28 4.00 5.15
N ILE A 751 22.29 4.77 5.53
CA ILE A 751 23.53 4.29 6.08
C ILE A 751 23.41 4.42 7.59
N GLU A 752 23.27 3.31 8.28
CA GLU A 752 23.05 3.28 9.72
C GLU A 752 24.36 3.36 10.50
N GLY A 753 24.29 3.92 11.71
CA GLY A 753 25.39 3.87 12.67
C GLY A 753 26.64 4.63 12.25
N LEU A 754 26.52 5.85 11.73
CA LEU A 754 27.69 6.68 11.36
C LEU A 754 28.74 6.73 12.47
N SER A 755 28.28 6.90 13.73
CA SER A 755 29.15 6.98 14.90
C SER A 755 29.87 5.68 15.26
N GLU A 756 29.34 4.55 14.84
CA GLU A 756 29.87 3.22 15.14
C GLU A 756 30.95 2.79 14.14
N LYS A 757 30.94 3.41 12.97
CA LYS A 757 31.84 3.10 11.84
C LYS A 757 33.02 4.05 11.72
N PHE A 758 33.15 5.03 12.64
CA PHE A 758 34.20 6.02 12.59
C PHE A 758 35.36 5.69 13.53
N ASN A 759 36.58 6.05 13.08
CA ASN A 759 37.73 6.02 13.99
C ASN A 759 37.47 6.93 15.19
N PRO A 760 37.58 6.46 16.45
CA PRO A 760 37.23 7.21 17.65
C PRO A 760 37.97 8.56 17.82
N GLU A 761 39.18 8.67 17.35
CA GLU A 761 39.98 9.90 17.44
C GLU A 761 39.39 10.99 16.54
N PHE A 762 39.21 10.70 15.26
CA PHE A 762 38.64 11.66 14.31
C PHE A 762 37.14 11.92 14.58
N TRP A 763 36.43 10.96 15.17
CA TRP A 763 35.08 11.16 15.66
C TRP A 763 35.04 12.21 16.79
N ASN A 764 36.01 12.20 17.70
CA ASN A 764 36.08 13.17 18.78
C ASN A 764 36.41 14.59 18.26
N TYR A 765 37.32 14.72 17.29
CA TYR A 765 37.54 16.02 16.62
C TYR A 765 36.29 16.52 15.90
N ALA A 766 35.59 15.67 15.21
CA ALA A 766 34.33 16.01 14.53
C ALA A 766 33.24 16.48 15.54
N LYS A 767 33.16 15.85 16.73
CA LYS A 767 32.27 16.29 17.81
C LYS A 767 32.62 17.69 18.33
N LEU A 768 33.92 17.98 18.55
CA LEU A 768 34.35 19.31 18.99
C LEU A 768 34.04 20.38 17.95
N ILE A 769 34.31 20.11 16.67
CA ILE A 769 33.96 21.02 15.57
C ILE A 769 32.45 21.22 15.50
N SER A 770 31.65 20.14 15.62
CA SER A 770 30.19 20.23 15.68
C SER A 770 29.72 21.06 16.87
N GLY A 771 30.42 20.99 18.02
CA GLY A 771 30.16 21.83 19.17
C GLY A 771 30.24 23.31 18.84
N VAL A 772 31.36 23.76 18.27
CA VAL A 772 31.54 25.19 17.93
C VAL A 772 30.63 25.66 16.81
N LEU A 773 30.26 24.79 15.85
CA LEU A 773 29.27 25.07 14.81
C LEU A 773 27.86 25.29 15.39
N ARG A 774 27.47 24.53 16.41
CA ARG A 774 26.20 24.70 17.13
C ARG A 774 26.05 26.03 17.82
N TYR A 775 27.15 26.57 18.33
CA TYR A 775 27.20 27.90 18.92
C TYR A 775 27.37 29.03 17.90
N ARG A 776 27.15 28.73 16.60
CA ARG A 776 27.18 29.71 15.50
C ARG A 776 28.50 30.49 15.39
N MET A 777 29.64 29.86 15.74
CA MET A 777 30.94 30.43 15.48
C MET A 777 31.08 30.75 13.99
N PRO A 778 31.52 31.96 13.58
CA PRO A 778 31.69 32.29 12.18
C PRO A 778 32.59 31.25 11.45
N ILE A 779 32.19 30.80 10.27
CA ILE A 779 32.91 29.73 9.54
C ILE A 779 34.39 30.07 9.31
N ALA A 780 34.74 31.34 9.07
CA ALA A 780 36.13 31.78 8.97
C ALA A 780 36.93 31.47 10.24
N GLN A 781 36.33 31.65 11.42
CA GLN A 781 36.99 31.33 12.70
C GLN A 781 37.07 29.82 12.93
N VAL A 782 36.03 29.06 12.56
CA VAL A 782 36.07 27.60 12.61
C VAL A 782 37.17 27.03 11.71
N LEU A 783 37.31 27.56 10.52
CA LEU A 783 38.42 27.19 9.60
C LEU A 783 39.79 27.49 10.19
N LYS A 784 39.95 28.65 10.83
CA LYS A 784 41.18 29.03 11.52
C LYS A 784 41.50 28.08 12.67
N LEU A 785 40.48 27.68 13.43
CA LEU A 785 40.59 26.71 14.51
C LEU A 785 41.00 25.33 13.95
N VAL A 786 40.31 24.82 12.90
CA VAL A 786 40.68 23.54 12.24
C VAL A 786 42.10 23.58 11.69
N GLY A 787 42.47 24.69 11.05
CA GLY A 787 43.82 24.93 10.52
C GLY A 787 44.92 24.94 11.57
N SER A 788 44.62 25.28 12.80
CA SER A 788 45.59 25.31 13.93
C SER A 788 45.77 23.95 14.63
N LEU A 789 44.97 22.93 14.31
CA LEU A 789 45.14 21.61 14.89
C LEU A 789 46.45 20.97 14.46
N GLU A 790 47.23 20.50 15.40
CA GLU A 790 48.44 19.73 15.16
C GLU A 790 48.07 18.23 15.21
N LEU A 791 48.21 17.57 14.07
CA LEU A 791 47.99 16.15 13.89
C LEU A 791 49.30 15.50 13.45
N ASP A 792 49.53 14.25 13.83
CA ASP A 792 50.80 13.53 13.62
C ASP A 792 51.29 13.37 12.17
N ASN A 793 50.56 13.83 11.17
CA ASN A 793 50.88 13.77 9.76
C ASN A 793 50.83 15.11 9.04
N GLN A 794 51.98 15.53 8.47
CA GLN A 794 52.18 16.78 7.74
C GLN A 794 52.07 16.62 6.20
N SER A 795 51.33 15.64 5.68
CA SER A 795 51.17 15.52 4.22
C SER A 795 50.17 16.55 3.66
N ILE A 796 50.26 16.84 2.34
CA ILE A 796 49.39 17.80 1.65
C ILE A 796 47.90 17.37 1.72
N ASN A 797 47.66 16.07 1.83
CA ASN A 797 46.31 15.49 1.94
C ASN A 797 46.11 14.93 3.36
N THR A 798 45.65 15.76 4.27
CA THR A 798 45.35 15.36 5.66
C THR A 798 43.88 15.51 5.96
N TRP A 799 43.39 14.82 7.00
CA TRP A 799 42.03 14.98 7.52
C TRP A 799 41.68 16.46 7.72
N LYS A 800 42.58 17.21 8.33
CA LYS A 800 42.46 18.66 8.58
C LYS A 800 42.12 19.44 7.29
N VAL A 801 42.92 19.24 6.26
CA VAL A 801 42.72 19.90 4.94
C VAL A 801 41.41 19.46 4.30
N GLY A 802 41.01 18.19 4.49
CA GLY A 802 39.71 17.67 4.03
C GLY A 802 38.51 18.34 4.71
N VAL A 803 38.57 18.51 6.02
CA VAL A 803 37.50 19.19 6.80
C VAL A 803 37.47 20.69 6.45
N GLU A 804 38.63 21.36 6.36
CA GLU A 804 38.68 22.74 5.89
C GLU A 804 38.00 22.90 4.54
N ARG A 805 38.32 22.05 3.59
CA ARG A 805 37.73 22.06 2.25
C ARG A 805 36.22 21.86 2.30
N ALA A 806 35.74 20.97 3.16
CA ALA A 806 34.31 20.70 3.34
C ALA A 806 33.55 21.89 3.91
N LEU A 807 34.16 22.68 4.79
CA LEU A 807 33.55 23.85 5.43
C LEU A 807 33.76 25.16 4.62
N LYS A 808 34.80 25.27 3.82
CA LYS A 808 35.10 26.48 3.03
C LYS A 808 33.98 26.91 2.07
N LYS A 809 33.20 25.97 1.57
CA LYS A 809 32.06 26.27 0.69
C LYS A 809 30.91 27.07 1.35
N TYR A 810 30.93 27.19 2.67
CA TYR A 810 29.93 27.94 3.44
C TYR A 810 30.45 29.34 3.86
N LEU A 811 31.63 29.75 3.42
CA LEU A 811 32.07 31.12 3.61
C LEU A 811 31.22 32.08 2.79
N PRO A 812 30.82 33.24 3.33
CA PRO A 812 30.13 34.26 2.58
C PRO A 812 31.00 34.77 1.42
N ASN A 813 30.36 34.94 0.24
CA ASN A 813 31.06 35.55 -0.92
C ASN A 813 31.50 36.97 -0.60
N GLY A 814 32.76 37.29 -0.94
CA GLY A 814 33.37 38.60 -0.70
C GLY A 814 34.06 38.73 0.67
N GLU A 815 34.08 37.69 1.51
CA GLU A 815 34.82 37.72 2.78
C GLU A 815 36.33 37.77 2.52
N LYS A 816 37.06 38.73 3.14
CA LYS A 816 38.50 38.93 2.97
C LYS A 816 39.31 37.81 3.62
N ALA A 817 40.24 37.26 2.94
CA ALA A 817 41.25 36.34 3.48
C ALA A 817 42.32 37.13 4.24
N SER A 818 41.99 37.54 5.47
CA SER A 818 42.87 38.36 6.32
C SER A 818 44.21 37.68 6.57
N GLY A 819 45.32 38.39 6.29
CA GLY A 819 46.68 37.92 6.47
C GLY A 819 47.25 37.07 5.32
N GLN A 820 46.53 36.99 4.19
CA GLN A 820 47.04 36.35 2.98
C GLN A 820 47.28 37.37 1.84
N THR A 821 48.45 37.32 1.24
CA THR A 821 48.80 38.09 0.06
C THR A 821 48.61 37.29 -1.21
N CYS A 822 48.16 37.96 -2.27
CA CYS A 822 48.02 37.33 -3.60
C CYS A 822 49.39 36.87 -4.11
N PRO A 823 49.59 35.61 -4.46
CA PRO A 823 50.89 35.11 -4.93
C PRO A 823 51.33 35.70 -6.30
N ASN A 824 50.37 36.28 -7.04
CA ASN A 824 50.63 36.85 -8.33
C ASN A 824 50.94 38.36 -8.31
N CYS A 825 50.25 39.12 -7.48
CA CYS A 825 50.45 40.58 -7.44
C CYS A 825 50.95 41.10 -6.06
N GLY A 826 51.14 40.23 -5.06
CA GLY A 826 51.70 40.60 -3.76
C GLY A 826 50.76 41.46 -2.85
N GLN A 827 49.55 41.75 -3.30
CA GLN A 827 48.56 42.58 -2.58
C GLN A 827 47.67 41.74 -1.63
N GLU A 828 47.29 42.32 -0.47
CA GLU A 828 46.29 41.74 0.45
C GLU A 828 44.86 41.95 -0.05
N SER A 829 44.56 41.51 -1.26
CA SER A 829 43.30 41.73 -1.95
C SER A 829 42.57 40.39 -2.29
N LEU A 830 42.88 39.36 -1.54
CA LEU A 830 42.21 38.04 -1.68
C LEU A 830 40.88 38.03 -0.97
N VAL A 831 39.82 37.62 -1.68
CA VAL A 831 38.46 37.39 -1.15
C VAL A 831 38.00 35.99 -1.49
N TYR A 832 37.15 35.43 -0.64
CA TYR A 832 36.50 34.15 -0.91
C TYR A 832 35.28 34.36 -1.84
N GLN A 833 35.19 33.59 -2.90
CA GLN A 833 34.04 33.55 -3.78
C GLN A 833 33.78 32.10 -4.17
N GLU A 834 32.59 31.58 -3.81
CA GLU A 834 32.19 30.16 -3.99
C GLU A 834 33.24 29.17 -3.49
N GLY A 835 33.85 29.48 -2.32
CA GLY A 835 34.89 28.65 -1.70
C GLY A 835 36.29 28.77 -2.33
N CYS A 836 36.48 29.56 -3.40
CA CYS A 836 37.76 29.86 -4.04
C CYS A 836 38.31 31.22 -3.60
N LEU A 837 39.61 31.32 -3.48
CA LEU A 837 40.27 32.60 -3.25
C LEU A 837 40.45 33.34 -4.60
N ILE A 838 39.86 34.52 -4.70
CA ILE A 838 39.99 35.39 -5.89
C ILE A 838 40.66 36.68 -5.49
N CYS A 839 41.69 37.11 -6.21
CA CYS A 839 42.32 38.42 -6.03
C CYS A 839 41.47 39.49 -6.71
N THR A 840 40.91 40.40 -5.92
CA THR A 840 40.16 41.54 -6.45
C THR A 840 41.01 42.55 -7.24
N ASN A 841 42.31 42.50 -7.10
CA ASN A 841 43.25 43.41 -7.80
C ASN A 841 43.72 42.86 -9.15
N CYS A 842 44.08 41.59 -9.26
CA CYS A 842 44.64 41.04 -10.51
C CYS A 842 43.79 39.89 -11.12
N GLY A 843 42.68 39.56 -10.53
CA GLY A 843 41.77 38.50 -11.01
C GLY A 843 42.29 37.07 -10.85
N THR A 844 43.43 36.84 -10.23
CA THR A 844 43.99 35.50 -10.04
C THR A 844 43.08 34.74 -9.12
N SER A 845 42.66 33.54 -9.57
CA SER A 845 41.79 32.61 -8.80
C SER A 845 42.61 31.41 -8.36
N ARG A 846 42.40 30.99 -7.11
CA ARG A 846 42.99 29.78 -6.52
C ARG A 846 41.90 28.99 -5.83
N CYS A 847 41.45 27.92 -6.47
CA CYS A 847 40.58 26.93 -5.87
C CYS A 847 41.44 25.79 -5.30
N GLY A 848 41.39 25.56 -4.00
CA GLY A 848 42.16 24.53 -3.33
C GLY A 848 41.47 23.17 -3.24
#